data_111a479b71d9349dc039704c89f4d5bb
#
_entry.id   111a479b71d9349dc039704c89f4d5bb
#
_cell.length_a   1.000
_cell.length_b   1.000
_cell.length_c   1.000
_cell.angle_alpha   90.00
_cell.angle_beta   90.00
_cell.angle_gamma   90.00
#
_symmetry.space_group_name_H-M   'P 1'
#
loop_
_entity.id
_entity.type
_entity.pdbx_description
1 polymer ?
#
loop_
_entity_poly.entity_id
_entity_poly.type
_entity_poly.pdbx_seq_one_letter_code
_entity_poly.pdbx_strand_id
1 'polypeptide(L)'
;MHRSLHGRGPLFDADPPGLAARLVGLRPYQLRSSPQEHQGDLPFVVFAGGRGIGRTALLAEVRTAYQGHTPVALVDAEEAQFTAPPPERPAEAWSPLAQALTTVAEQLAEPVKGAGRINFPRLASGLLAVAAGGWSDRDVPRIRQEAERILLLNDARSFLDGFAGRWVGKVVAKLVASMSNTGPVVEPIIEATLESFSEGVSPTHRRLRRAATWYRDYPNAGGNPKLGLILLSGHFRAGGDSRAHAERYLVRALLADLDDAYTGVMQRSHRLGRPVVLIDNVQAPAGRGLLESVLHDRADGIRDQVVFFSALRGYSLPHSRPHSGGGTPVSLRNAGRRSLTEVARATSWEPGASPSSRALLVTLPPLTPDDTLHIVGAACRGLEMPPELPHATHRLTGGSPLGITLLAESARQNLPRGARSLGALLTADVALHAEHDGRPAYRELLDRLVPGGRLDELTVLAAAHDRDSALALAEDRLPDDFGAAGVLGLQERLTEEGWPTAAGQFVGDPFLRALLLLRLHHLGTGHAQWQATHRAVIDHYGERHAPDAARYRLHHELALGKADFAVARLRDTFPDTEVGAWLSELVFIASAPYYHAHDPEGRDFDGHDHRAAVALGRTDSAQQPPEGVDAALHLRVRRLLHAVWQLTDPLVLPDPAVAERLRFELEQLSNLRPGGTALLWRASRDWPSDALAGRPLRIPADDEDGERG
;
A
#
# COMPACT_ATOMS: atom_id res chain seq x y z
N MET A 1 -16.19 19.05 8.22
CA MET A 1 -15.17 19.45 7.24
C MET A 1 -14.80 18.21 6.45
N HIS A 2 -15.22 18.13 5.17
CA HIS A 2 -14.84 17.03 4.31
C HIS A 2 -13.32 17.08 4.09
N ARG A 3 -12.60 16.04 4.51
CA ARG A 3 -11.20 15.85 4.14
C ARG A 3 -11.18 15.43 2.67
N SER A 4 -11.20 16.41 1.75
CA SER A 4 -10.96 16.12 0.35
C SER A 4 -9.59 15.48 0.23
N LEU A 5 -9.53 14.21 -0.22
CA LEU A 5 -8.28 13.54 -0.52
C LEU A 5 -7.64 14.25 -1.72
N HIS A 6 -6.56 14.98 -1.48
CA HIS A 6 -5.81 15.64 -2.55
C HIS A 6 -5.38 14.64 -3.62
N GLY A 7 -5.39 15.05 -4.88
CA GLY A 7 -5.03 14.21 -6.01
C GLY A 7 -6.01 13.07 -6.34
N ARG A 8 -7.17 12.98 -5.67
CA ARG A 8 -8.18 11.91 -5.88
C ARG A 8 -9.52 12.44 -6.44
N GLY A 9 -9.57 13.71 -6.84
CA GLY A 9 -10.73 14.34 -7.47
C GLY A 9 -11.42 13.49 -8.53
N PRO A 10 -10.70 12.89 -9.51
CA PRO A 10 -11.30 12.07 -10.57
C PRO A 10 -12.20 10.91 -10.09
N LEU A 11 -12.12 10.51 -8.82
CA LEU A 11 -13.02 9.51 -8.22
C LEU A 11 -14.29 10.13 -7.64
N PHE A 12 -14.19 11.35 -7.09
CA PHE A 12 -15.24 11.98 -6.28
C PHE A 12 -15.82 13.25 -6.88
N ASP A 13 -15.26 13.76 -8.00
CA ASP A 13 -15.73 15.00 -8.60
C ASP A 13 -17.23 14.97 -8.87
N ALA A 14 -17.86 16.12 -8.70
CA ALA A 14 -19.30 16.27 -8.89
C ALA A 14 -19.64 16.60 -10.35
N ASP A 15 -18.77 17.30 -11.08
CA ASP A 15 -18.96 17.71 -12.46
C ASP A 15 -17.60 17.83 -13.19
N PRO A 16 -17.33 16.94 -14.17
CA PRO A 16 -18.10 15.73 -14.50
C PRO A 16 -18.10 14.70 -13.37
N PRO A 17 -19.13 13.83 -13.28
CA PRO A 17 -19.21 12.83 -12.22
C PRO A 17 -18.02 11.88 -12.22
N GLY A 18 -17.35 11.75 -11.07
CA GLY A 18 -16.23 10.85 -10.87
C GLY A 18 -16.62 9.37 -11.01
N LEU A 19 -15.62 8.50 -11.08
CA LEU A 19 -15.82 7.06 -11.23
C LEU A 19 -16.77 6.47 -10.18
N ALA A 20 -16.59 6.84 -8.91
CA ALA A 20 -17.41 6.32 -7.82
C ALA A 20 -18.88 6.72 -8.00
N ALA A 21 -19.18 7.98 -8.35
CA ALA A 21 -20.53 8.46 -8.59
C ALA A 21 -21.22 7.73 -9.76
N ARG A 22 -20.47 7.46 -10.83
CA ARG A 22 -21.01 6.75 -12.01
C ARG A 22 -21.32 5.29 -11.71
N LEU A 23 -20.44 4.59 -11.01
CA LEU A 23 -20.64 3.17 -10.67
C LEU A 23 -21.72 2.98 -9.61
N VAL A 24 -21.72 3.79 -8.55
CA VAL A 24 -22.72 3.70 -7.46
C VAL A 24 -24.09 4.23 -7.92
N GLY A 25 -24.12 5.14 -8.89
CA GLY A 25 -25.35 5.81 -9.33
C GLY A 25 -25.80 6.96 -8.43
N LEU A 26 -25.00 7.34 -7.42
CA LEU A 26 -25.25 8.44 -6.50
C LEU A 26 -24.09 9.44 -6.49
N ARG A 27 -24.42 10.72 -6.27
CA ARG A 27 -23.37 11.72 -5.99
C ARG A 27 -22.78 11.50 -4.62
N PRO A 28 -21.44 11.64 -4.46
CA PRO A 28 -20.79 11.54 -3.15
C PRO A 28 -21.42 12.51 -2.14
N TYR A 29 -21.60 12.08 -0.90
CA TYR A 29 -22.16 12.85 0.24
C TYR A 29 -23.58 13.34 0.04
N GLN A 30 -24.31 12.89 -0.96
CA GLN A 30 -25.65 13.35 -1.29
C GLN A 30 -26.56 12.20 -1.66
N LEU A 31 -27.81 12.27 -1.20
CA LEU A 31 -28.87 11.37 -1.64
C LEU A 31 -29.48 11.88 -2.95
N ARG A 32 -28.66 11.99 -4.00
CA ARG A 32 -29.06 12.41 -5.34
C ARG A 32 -28.44 11.51 -6.39
N SER A 33 -29.23 11.10 -7.38
CA SER A 33 -28.75 10.29 -8.48
C SER A 33 -27.63 10.97 -9.26
N SER A 34 -26.70 10.17 -9.73
CA SER A 34 -25.65 10.65 -10.63
C SER A 34 -26.25 10.88 -12.03
N PRO A 35 -25.96 12.02 -12.69
CA PRO A 35 -26.45 12.28 -14.04
C PRO A 35 -25.87 11.36 -15.12
N GLN A 36 -24.76 10.69 -14.82
CA GLN A 36 -24.06 9.76 -15.72
C GLN A 36 -23.84 8.42 -15.02
N GLU A 37 -24.93 7.71 -14.74
CA GLU A 37 -24.84 6.37 -14.19
C GLU A 37 -24.27 5.40 -15.23
N HIS A 38 -23.34 4.54 -14.81
CA HIS A 38 -22.78 3.49 -15.67
C HIS A 38 -23.88 2.51 -16.10
N GLN A 39 -23.98 2.31 -17.42
CA GLN A 39 -24.89 1.35 -18.03
C GLN A 39 -24.08 0.12 -18.46
N GLY A 40 -24.59 -1.08 -18.19
CA GLY A 40 -23.96 -2.34 -18.57
C GLY A 40 -23.30 -3.07 -17.40
N ASP A 41 -22.37 -3.97 -17.72
CA ASP A 41 -21.67 -4.80 -16.73
C ASP A 41 -20.77 -3.95 -15.85
N LEU A 42 -20.81 -4.17 -14.53
CA LEU A 42 -20.00 -3.44 -13.58
C LEU A 42 -18.57 -3.98 -13.54
N PRO A 43 -17.52 -3.12 -13.52
CA PRO A 43 -16.17 -3.57 -13.24
C PRO A 43 -15.97 -3.93 -11.76
N PHE A 44 -15.07 -4.87 -11.48
CA PHE A 44 -14.48 -5.00 -10.16
C PHE A 44 -13.28 -4.04 -10.11
N VAL A 45 -13.40 -2.91 -9.40
CA VAL A 45 -12.38 -1.88 -9.36
C VAL A 45 -11.30 -2.23 -8.35
N VAL A 46 -10.05 -2.25 -8.78
CA VAL A 46 -8.88 -2.55 -7.95
C VAL A 46 -7.93 -1.36 -7.96
N PHE A 47 -7.79 -0.67 -6.84
CA PHE A 47 -6.82 0.41 -6.65
C PHE A 47 -5.45 -0.19 -6.32
N ALA A 48 -4.49 -0.03 -7.22
CA ALA A 48 -3.15 -0.56 -7.09
C ALA A 48 -2.12 0.52 -6.76
N GLY A 49 -1.12 0.17 -6.00
CA GLY A 49 0.00 1.06 -5.68
C GLY A 49 0.85 0.55 -4.51
N GLY A 50 2.03 1.16 -4.32
CA GLY A 50 2.94 0.86 -3.22
C GLY A 50 2.38 1.23 -1.83
N ARG A 51 3.12 0.92 -0.79
CA ARG A 51 2.76 1.34 0.58
C ARG A 51 2.80 2.85 0.70
N GLY A 52 1.95 3.40 1.56
CA GLY A 52 1.89 4.84 1.81
C GLY A 52 1.17 5.68 0.75
N ILE A 53 0.71 5.09 -0.38
CA ILE A 53 0.00 5.81 -1.45
C ILE A 53 -1.45 6.21 -1.12
N GLY A 54 -1.96 5.82 0.05
CA GLY A 54 -3.27 6.24 0.56
C GLY A 54 -4.45 5.37 0.12
N ARG A 55 -4.25 4.09 -0.21
CA ARG A 55 -5.32 3.15 -0.62
C ARG A 55 -6.40 2.96 0.45
N THR A 56 -5.99 2.63 1.68
CA THR A 56 -6.91 2.48 2.83
C THR A 56 -7.69 3.76 3.11
N ALA A 57 -7.02 4.92 3.04
CA ALA A 57 -7.67 6.22 3.20
C ALA A 57 -8.70 6.48 2.09
N LEU A 58 -8.40 6.04 0.87
CA LEU A 58 -9.33 6.14 -0.26
C LEU A 58 -10.59 5.30 -0.03
N LEU A 59 -10.45 4.05 0.41
CA LEU A 59 -11.61 3.19 0.73
C LEU A 59 -12.42 3.77 1.89
N ALA A 60 -11.75 4.30 2.92
CA ALA A 60 -12.43 4.98 4.04
C ALA A 60 -13.21 6.21 3.58
N GLU A 61 -12.68 6.98 2.61
CA GLU A 61 -13.38 8.12 2.02
C GLU A 61 -14.58 7.69 1.18
N VAL A 62 -14.46 6.61 0.37
CA VAL A 62 -15.61 6.02 -0.35
C VAL A 62 -16.69 5.60 0.64
N ARG A 63 -16.31 4.93 1.74
CA ARG A 63 -17.25 4.59 2.81
C ARG A 63 -17.96 5.83 3.34
N THR A 64 -17.21 6.86 3.72
CA THR A 64 -17.76 8.12 4.26
C THR A 64 -18.70 8.80 3.28
N ALA A 65 -18.34 8.79 1.98
CA ALA A 65 -19.11 9.44 0.92
C ALA A 65 -20.48 8.80 0.67
N TYR A 66 -20.62 7.50 0.93
CA TYR A 66 -21.83 6.74 0.61
C TYR A 66 -22.55 6.15 1.83
N GLN A 67 -21.89 6.06 3.00
CA GLN A 67 -22.50 5.55 4.22
C GLN A 67 -23.75 6.36 4.60
N GLY A 68 -24.86 5.67 4.88
CA GLY A 68 -26.15 6.31 5.17
C GLY A 68 -26.98 6.70 3.94
N HIS A 69 -26.41 6.56 2.73
CA HIS A 69 -27.10 6.84 1.47
C HIS A 69 -27.38 5.56 0.67
N THR A 70 -26.49 4.59 0.71
CA THR A 70 -26.65 3.23 0.18
C THR A 70 -25.97 2.25 1.13
N PRO A 71 -26.30 0.94 1.11
CA PRO A 71 -25.59 -0.07 1.90
C PRO A 71 -24.12 -0.13 1.52
N VAL A 72 -23.24 -0.02 2.51
CA VAL A 72 -21.77 -0.04 2.33
C VAL A 72 -21.16 -1.02 3.32
N ALA A 73 -20.36 -1.95 2.83
CA ALA A 73 -19.51 -2.80 3.63
C ALA A 73 -18.04 -2.48 3.40
N LEU A 74 -17.22 -2.53 4.47
CA LEU A 74 -15.76 -2.40 4.41
C LEU A 74 -15.13 -3.55 5.19
N VAL A 75 -14.27 -4.31 4.52
CA VAL A 75 -13.51 -5.42 5.09
C VAL A 75 -12.04 -5.20 4.84
N ASP A 76 -11.22 -5.24 5.89
CA ASP A 76 -9.77 -5.40 5.76
C ASP A 76 -9.44 -6.89 5.80
N ALA A 77 -9.01 -7.44 4.66
CA ALA A 77 -8.79 -8.87 4.52
C ALA A 77 -7.55 -9.40 5.28
N GLU A 78 -6.72 -8.51 5.85
CA GLU A 78 -5.58 -8.85 6.72
C GLU A 78 -5.93 -8.82 8.22
N GLU A 79 -7.16 -8.46 8.61
CA GLU A 79 -7.56 -8.52 10.01
C GLU A 79 -7.45 -9.93 10.59
N ALA A 80 -7.10 -10.01 11.88
CA ALA A 80 -6.87 -11.29 12.58
C ALA A 80 -8.03 -12.29 12.45
N GLN A 81 -9.27 -11.82 12.41
CA GLN A 81 -10.46 -12.67 12.24
C GLN A 81 -10.53 -13.41 10.91
N PHE A 82 -9.74 -12.98 9.88
CA PHE A 82 -9.68 -13.63 8.55
C PHE A 82 -8.40 -14.45 8.35
N THR A 83 -7.46 -14.44 9.31
CA THR A 83 -6.18 -15.14 9.18
C THR A 83 -6.17 -16.52 9.85
N ALA A 84 -6.96 -16.69 10.89
CA ALA A 84 -7.05 -17.94 11.63
C ALA A 84 -8.48 -18.22 12.11
N PRO A 85 -8.88 -19.50 12.21
CA PRO A 85 -10.17 -19.84 12.80
C PRO A 85 -10.21 -19.40 14.28
N PRO A 86 -11.38 -18.98 14.79
CA PRO A 86 -11.57 -18.80 16.22
C PRO A 86 -11.23 -20.09 16.98
N PRO A 87 -10.65 -20.00 18.20
CA PRO A 87 -10.22 -21.19 18.96
C PRO A 87 -11.29 -22.26 19.12
N GLU A 88 -12.53 -21.86 19.12
CA GLU A 88 -13.70 -22.69 19.33
C GLU A 88 -14.26 -23.34 18.05
N ARG A 89 -13.80 -22.94 16.85
CA ARG A 89 -14.32 -23.42 15.58
C ARG A 89 -13.36 -24.38 14.90
N PRO A 90 -13.82 -25.59 14.49
CA PRO A 90 -12.96 -26.49 13.71
C PRO A 90 -12.50 -25.84 12.41
N ALA A 91 -11.22 -26.00 12.06
CA ALA A 91 -10.64 -25.44 10.85
C ALA A 91 -11.36 -25.94 9.57
N GLU A 92 -11.97 -27.11 9.62
CA GLU A 92 -12.71 -27.71 8.49
C GLU A 92 -14.04 -26.97 8.21
N ALA A 93 -14.65 -26.36 9.24
CA ALA A 93 -15.92 -25.62 9.14
C ALA A 93 -15.72 -24.09 9.06
N TRP A 94 -14.48 -23.65 8.85
CA TRP A 94 -14.13 -22.25 8.76
C TRP A 94 -13.26 -21.97 7.52
N SER A 95 -13.45 -20.79 6.94
CA SER A 95 -12.50 -20.24 5.96
C SER A 95 -12.48 -18.72 6.04
N PRO A 96 -11.35 -18.09 5.60
CA PRO A 96 -11.24 -16.65 5.48
C PRO A 96 -12.38 -16.03 4.68
N LEU A 97 -12.75 -16.64 3.56
CA LEU A 97 -13.79 -16.14 2.68
C LEU A 97 -15.19 -16.25 3.30
N ALA A 98 -15.54 -17.37 3.91
CA ALA A 98 -16.84 -17.54 4.57
C ALA A 98 -17.01 -16.52 5.71
N GLN A 99 -15.95 -16.25 6.46
CA GLN A 99 -15.94 -15.23 7.50
C GLN A 99 -16.12 -13.83 6.91
N ALA A 100 -15.42 -13.50 5.82
CA ALA A 100 -15.56 -12.21 5.13
C ALA A 100 -16.97 -12.01 4.57
N LEU A 101 -17.59 -13.05 3.98
CA LEU A 101 -18.98 -13.00 3.50
C LEU A 101 -19.97 -12.71 4.64
N THR A 102 -19.75 -13.30 5.80
CA THR A 102 -20.57 -13.03 6.98
C THR A 102 -20.46 -11.57 7.40
N THR A 103 -19.24 -11.03 7.50
CA THR A 103 -18.98 -9.64 7.86
C THR A 103 -19.55 -8.66 6.83
N VAL A 104 -19.39 -8.94 5.54
CA VAL A 104 -19.97 -8.14 4.45
C VAL A 104 -21.51 -8.12 4.57
N ALA A 105 -22.14 -9.28 4.77
CA ALA A 105 -23.59 -9.37 4.89
C ALA A 105 -24.10 -8.66 6.14
N GLU A 106 -23.42 -8.76 7.28
CA GLU A 106 -23.75 -8.04 8.52
C GLU A 106 -23.78 -6.53 8.30
N GLN A 107 -22.73 -5.97 7.67
CA GLN A 107 -22.64 -4.54 7.40
C GLN A 107 -23.66 -4.06 6.35
N LEU A 108 -23.89 -4.83 5.28
CA LEU A 108 -24.89 -4.49 4.26
C LEU A 108 -26.34 -4.64 4.78
N ALA A 109 -26.56 -5.45 5.82
CA ALA A 109 -27.85 -5.58 6.47
C ALA A 109 -28.19 -4.41 7.39
N GLU A 110 -27.26 -3.51 7.68
CA GLU A 110 -27.54 -2.30 8.46
C GLU A 110 -28.59 -1.45 7.73
N PRO A 111 -29.63 -0.98 8.44
CA PRO A 111 -30.70 -0.22 7.82
C PRO A 111 -30.21 1.14 7.33
N VAL A 112 -30.43 1.44 6.06
CA VAL A 112 -30.11 2.73 5.44
C VAL A 112 -31.38 3.57 5.32
N LYS A 113 -31.29 4.86 5.65
CA LYS A 113 -32.42 5.79 5.61
C LYS A 113 -33.00 5.85 4.20
N GLY A 114 -34.28 5.48 4.07
CA GLY A 114 -35.00 5.46 2.77
C GLY A 114 -34.83 4.16 1.96
N ALA A 115 -33.85 3.29 2.27
CA ALA A 115 -33.64 2.04 1.53
C ALA A 115 -34.07 0.77 2.32
N GLY A 116 -34.37 0.92 3.62
CA GLY A 116 -34.69 -0.21 4.48
C GLY A 116 -33.50 -1.14 4.75
N ARG A 117 -33.80 -2.33 5.23
CA ARG A 117 -32.84 -3.38 5.51
C ARG A 117 -32.74 -4.37 4.34
N ILE A 118 -31.55 -4.87 4.05
CA ILE A 118 -31.32 -6.01 3.16
C ILE A 118 -31.27 -7.29 3.99
N ASN A 119 -31.87 -8.35 3.47
CA ASN A 119 -31.87 -9.68 4.07
C ASN A 119 -31.08 -10.64 3.15
N PHE A 120 -30.36 -11.58 3.78
CA PHE A 120 -29.49 -12.54 3.08
C PHE A 120 -29.94 -14.00 3.32
N PRO A 121 -31.14 -14.39 2.87
CA PRO A 121 -31.68 -15.71 3.21
C PRO A 121 -30.96 -16.87 2.52
N ARG A 122 -30.45 -16.69 1.28
CA ARG A 122 -29.67 -17.74 0.59
C ARG A 122 -28.32 -17.93 1.25
N LEU A 123 -27.60 -16.83 1.48
CA LEU A 123 -26.31 -16.87 2.15
C LEU A 123 -26.43 -17.49 3.55
N ALA A 124 -27.41 -17.06 4.33
CA ALA A 124 -27.63 -17.61 5.68
C ALA A 124 -27.90 -19.12 5.66
N SER A 125 -28.68 -19.62 4.70
CA SER A 125 -28.94 -21.06 4.55
C SER A 125 -27.65 -21.84 4.24
N GLY A 126 -26.79 -21.32 3.36
CA GLY A 126 -25.49 -21.92 3.05
C GLY A 126 -24.50 -21.89 4.20
N LEU A 127 -24.40 -20.73 4.89
CA LEU A 127 -23.53 -20.60 6.08
C LEU A 127 -23.96 -21.52 7.23
N LEU A 128 -25.27 -21.69 7.46
CA LEU A 128 -25.79 -22.65 8.43
C LEU A 128 -25.40 -24.10 8.08
N ALA A 129 -25.48 -24.48 6.80
CA ALA A 129 -25.07 -25.80 6.33
C ALA A 129 -23.55 -26.04 6.52
N VAL A 130 -22.73 -25.04 6.25
CA VAL A 130 -21.27 -25.09 6.48
C VAL A 130 -20.96 -25.19 7.97
N ALA A 131 -21.56 -24.34 8.80
CA ALA A 131 -21.37 -24.33 10.24
C ALA A 131 -21.79 -25.65 10.88
N ALA A 132 -22.92 -26.23 10.44
CA ALA A 132 -23.42 -27.52 10.90
C ALA A 132 -22.40 -28.65 10.77
N GLY A 133 -21.53 -28.61 9.79
CA GLY A 133 -20.43 -29.57 9.61
C GLY A 133 -19.39 -29.58 10.75
N GLY A 134 -19.30 -28.51 11.53
CA GLY A 134 -18.38 -28.38 12.66
C GLY A 134 -19.04 -28.50 14.04
N TRP A 135 -20.34 -28.75 14.10
CA TRP A 135 -21.07 -28.83 15.38
C TRP A 135 -21.03 -30.23 15.98
N SER A 136 -20.91 -30.30 17.30
CA SER A 136 -21.07 -31.53 18.10
C SER A 136 -22.16 -31.31 19.15
N ASP A 137 -22.77 -32.42 19.62
CA ASP A 137 -23.80 -32.46 20.64
C ASP A 137 -23.39 -31.87 22.00
N ARG A 138 -22.07 -31.70 22.21
CA ARG A 138 -21.51 -31.22 23.51
C ARG A 138 -21.49 -29.67 23.64
N ASP A 139 -21.81 -28.93 22.59
CA ASP A 139 -21.65 -27.46 22.59
C ASP A 139 -22.92 -26.70 22.16
N VAL A 140 -24.03 -27.02 22.78
CA VAL A 140 -25.35 -26.42 22.48
C VAL A 140 -25.38 -24.88 22.62
N PRO A 141 -24.75 -24.24 23.63
CA PRO A 141 -24.72 -22.79 23.73
C PRO A 141 -24.02 -22.12 22.53
N ARG A 142 -22.91 -22.70 22.07
CA ARG A 142 -22.17 -22.22 20.90
C ARG A 142 -22.96 -22.37 19.61
N ILE A 143 -23.58 -23.54 19.40
CA ILE A 143 -24.45 -23.80 18.24
C ILE A 143 -25.54 -22.73 18.18
N ARG A 144 -26.14 -22.42 19.32
CA ARG A 144 -27.16 -21.39 19.44
C ARG A 144 -26.63 -20.02 19.07
N GLN A 145 -25.50 -19.58 19.64
CA GLN A 145 -24.90 -18.27 19.39
C GLN A 145 -24.50 -18.09 17.93
N GLU A 146 -23.89 -19.10 17.33
CA GLU A 146 -23.45 -19.07 15.92
C GLU A 146 -24.65 -19.03 14.96
N ALA A 147 -25.67 -19.86 15.23
CA ALA A 147 -26.88 -19.85 14.44
C ALA A 147 -27.70 -18.57 14.61
N GLU A 148 -27.79 -18.01 15.81
CA GLU A 148 -28.40 -16.71 16.04
C GLU A 148 -27.69 -15.62 15.23
N ARG A 149 -26.38 -15.59 15.23
CA ARG A 149 -25.60 -14.65 14.43
C ARG A 149 -25.89 -14.75 12.93
N ILE A 150 -25.90 -15.96 12.37
CA ILE A 150 -26.20 -16.19 10.96
C ILE A 150 -27.65 -15.83 10.64
N LEU A 151 -28.60 -16.18 11.51
CA LEU A 151 -30.02 -15.88 11.29
C LEU A 151 -30.35 -14.39 11.44
N LEU A 152 -29.55 -13.63 12.21
CA LEU A 152 -29.69 -12.17 12.29
C LEU A 152 -29.51 -11.46 10.96
N LEU A 153 -28.84 -12.07 9.97
CA LEU A 153 -28.77 -11.57 8.61
C LEU A 153 -30.18 -11.44 7.95
N ASN A 154 -31.23 -12.00 8.56
CA ASN A 154 -32.58 -12.07 8.01
C ASN A 154 -33.65 -11.31 8.81
N ASP A 155 -33.33 -10.19 9.43
CA ASP A 155 -34.28 -9.32 10.15
C ASP A 155 -35.02 -10.03 11.31
N ALA A 156 -34.35 -10.22 12.40
CA ALA A 156 -34.83 -11.21 13.33
C ALA A 156 -34.88 -10.84 14.82
N ARG A 157 -34.93 -9.56 15.20
CA ARG A 157 -35.21 -9.31 16.63
C ARG A 157 -36.57 -9.86 17.07
N SER A 158 -37.63 -9.74 16.24
CA SER A 158 -38.95 -10.35 16.51
C SER A 158 -39.03 -11.85 16.17
N PHE A 159 -38.09 -12.37 15.39
CA PHE A 159 -38.04 -13.74 14.93
C PHE A 159 -37.22 -14.63 15.89
N LEU A 160 -36.17 -14.09 16.52
CA LEU A 160 -35.25 -14.83 17.36
C LEU A 160 -35.86 -15.24 18.70
N ASP A 161 -36.74 -14.43 19.32
CA ASP A 161 -37.29 -14.70 20.63
C ASP A 161 -38.14 -16.00 20.72
N GLY A 162 -38.60 -16.52 19.57
CA GLY A 162 -39.33 -17.79 19.53
C GLY A 162 -38.79 -18.86 18.60
N PHE A 163 -38.04 -18.46 17.54
CA PHE A 163 -37.56 -19.37 16.50
C PHE A 163 -36.25 -20.03 16.87
N ALA A 164 -35.25 -19.28 17.34
CA ALA A 164 -33.93 -19.80 17.66
C ALA A 164 -34.04 -20.88 18.78
N GLY A 165 -34.88 -20.64 19.79
CA GLY A 165 -35.10 -21.62 20.84
C GLY A 165 -35.74 -22.92 20.32
N ARG A 166 -36.76 -22.84 19.46
CA ARG A 166 -37.41 -24.01 18.86
C ARG A 166 -36.54 -24.73 17.87
N TRP A 167 -35.79 -23.98 17.07
CA TRP A 167 -34.82 -24.51 16.08
C TRP A 167 -33.68 -25.25 16.81
N VAL A 168 -33.07 -24.65 17.84
CA VAL A 168 -32.03 -25.30 18.66
C VAL A 168 -32.58 -26.56 19.32
N GLY A 169 -33.80 -26.51 19.87
CA GLY A 169 -34.45 -27.68 20.44
C GLY A 169 -34.63 -28.83 19.44
N LYS A 170 -34.99 -28.52 18.19
CA LYS A 170 -35.10 -29.54 17.12
C LYS A 170 -33.76 -30.07 16.68
N VAL A 171 -32.74 -29.18 16.51
CA VAL A 171 -31.37 -29.56 16.18
C VAL A 171 -30.83 -30.51 17.24
N VAL A 172 -30.98 -30.17 18.52
CA VAL A 172 -30.53 -31.00 19.64
C VAL A 172 -31.30 -32.33 19.67
N ALA A 173 -32.62 -32.31 19.51
CA ALA A 173 -33.41 -33.56 19.48
C ALA A 173 -33.01 -34.48 18.35
N LYS A 174 -32.76 -33.96 17.16
CA LYS A 174 -32.26 -34.76 15.98
C LYS A 174 -30.82 -35.20 16.14
N LEU A 175 -29.97 -34.39 16.77
CA LEU A 175 -28.60 -34.80 17.11
C LEU A 175 -28.60 -35.96 18.09
N VAL A 176 -29.40 -35.88 19.16
CA VAL A 176 -29.54 -36.98 20.14
C VAL A 176 -30.13 -38.25 19.50
N ALA A 177 -31.12 -38.11 18.62
CA ALA A 177 -31.68 -39.24 17.88
C ALA A 177 -30.68 -39.86 16.87
N SER A 178 -29.75 -39.12 16.34
CA SER A 178 -28.72 -39.61 15.39
C SER A 178 -27.55 -40.32 16.09
N MET A 179 -27.37 -40.14 17.39
CA MET A 179 -26.32 -40.82 18.17
C MET A 179 -26.47 -42.38 18.18
N SER A 180 -27.61 -42.90 17.79
CA SER A 180 -27.85 -44.34 17.59
C SER A 180 -27.31 -44.83 16.20
N ASN A 181 -26.93 -43.93 15.32
CA ASN A 181 -26.45 -44.23 13.96
C ASN A 181 -25.12 -43.52 13.71
N THR A 182 -24.08 -44.25 13.33
CA THR A 182 -22.74 -43.75 13.03
C THR A 182 -22.64 -42.87 11.76
N GLY A 183 -23.69 -42.17 11.38
CA GLY A 183 -23.77 -41.29 10.21
C GLY A 183 -23.28 -39.84 10.47
N PRO A 184 -22.98 -39.09 9.43
CA PRO A 184 -22.52 -37.69 9.56
C PRO A 184 -23.62 -36.82 10.16
N VAL A 185 -23.28 -36.05 11.19
CA VAL A 185 -24.16 -35.16 12.00
C VAL A 185 -24.79 -34.01 11.16
N VAL A 186 -24.29 -33.75 9.99
CA VAL A 186 -24.72 -32.64 9.10
C VAL A 186 -26.16 -32.83 8.59
N GLU A 187 -26.53 -34.05 8.21
CA GLU A 187 -27.85 -34.32 7.59
C GLU A 187 -29.01 -34.03 8.55
N PRO A 188 -29.02 -34.50 9.84
CA PRO A 188 -30.04 -34.19 10.81
C PRO A 188 -30.19 -32.68 11.08
N ILE A 189 -29.09 -31.93 11.09
CA ILE A 189 -29.11 -30.48 11.33
C ILE A 189 -29.72 -29.72 10.15
N ILE A 190 -29.33 -30.07 8.91
CA ILE A 190 -29.92 -29.49 7.71
C ILE A 190 -31.41 -29.79 7.64
N GLU A 191 -31.82 -31.03 7.97
CA GLU A 191 -33.23 -31.44 8.03
C GLU A 191 -34.03 -30.65 9.06
N ALA A 192 -33.51 -30.51 10.28
CA ALA A 192 -34.13 -29.69 11.34
C ALA A 192 -34.24 -28.22 10.90
N THR A 193 -33.27 -27.71 10.16
CA THR A 193 -33.26 -26.34 9.59
C THR A 193 -34.37 -26.17 8.56
N LEU A 194 -34.47 -27.08 7.60
CA LEU A 194 -35.49 -27.05 6.55
C LEU A 194 -36.91 -27.25 7.10
N GLU A 195 -37.08 -28.15 8.04
CA GLU A 195 -38.37 -28.34 8.74
C GLU A 195 -38.78 -27.07 9.51
N SER A 196 -37.84 -26.46 10.22
CA SER A 196 -38.13 -25.22 10.97
C SER A 196 -38.51 -24.07 10.02
N PHE A 197 -37.93 -24.02 8.80
CA PHE A 197 -38.34 -23.06 7.79
C PHE A 197 -39.71 -23.37 7.17
N SER A 198 -40.15 -24.62 7.20
CA SER A 198 -41.43 -25.06 6.62
C SER A 198 -42.62 -24.89 7.58
N GLU A 199 -42.41 -24.92 8.88
CA GLU A 199 -43.50 -24.89 9.88
C GLU A 199 -44.07 -23.51 10.18
N GLY A 200 -43.41 -22.43 9.79
CA GLY A 200 -43.86 -21.06 10.04
C GLY A 200 -44.66 -20.46 8.87
N VAL A 201 -45.71 -19.72 9.19
CA VAL A 201 -46.59 -19.05 8.22
C VAL A 201 -46.14 -17.61 7.93
N SER A 202 -45.15 -17.08 8.68
CA SER A 202 -44.71 -15.69 8.54
C SER A 202 -44.00 -15.42 7.19
N PRO A 203 -43.99 -14.17 6.72
CA PRO A 203 -43.29 -13.80 5.50
C PRO A 203 -41.79 -14.18 5.52
N THR A 204 -41.17 -14.13 6.70
CA THR A 204 -39.77 -14.51 6.90
C THR A 204 -39.52 -16.00 6.67
N HIS A 205 -40.41 -16.87 7.19
CA HIS A 205 -40.34 -18.32 6.96
C HIS A 205 -40.48 -18.66 5.45
N ARG A 206 -41.40 -17.98 4.75
CA ARG A 206 -41.57 -18.18 3.30
C ARG A 206 -40.34 -17.78 2.51
N ARG A 207 -39.67 -16.69 2.92
CA ARG A 207 -38.40 -16.24 2.29
C ARG A 207 -37.27 -17.24 2.51
N LEU A 208 -37.08 -17.69 3.78
CA LEU A 208 -36.03 -18.68 4.11
C LEU A 208 -36.26 -20.02 3.41
N ARG A 209 -37.51 -20.50 3.34
CA ARG A 209 -37.86 -21.72 2.60
C ARG A 209 -37.57 -21.58 1.10
N ARG A 210 -37.93 -20.45 0.48
CA ARG A 210 -37.65 -20.17 -0.93
C ARG A 210 -36.15 -20.07 -1.17
N ALA A 211 -35.42 -19.45 -0.27
CA ALA A 211 -33.97 -19.35 -0.34
C ALA A 211 -33.26 -20.71 -0.21
N ALA A 212 -33.70 -21.55 0.72
CA ALA A 212 -33.18 -22.92 0.85
C ALA A 212 -33.46 -23.74 -0.43
N THR A 213 -34.63 -23.53 -1.08
CA THR A 213 -34.97 -24.19 -2.35
C THR A 213 -34.02 -23.83 -3.47
N TRP A 214 -33.33 -22.68 -3.42
CA TRP A 214 -32.34 -22.25 -4.42
C TRP A 214 -31.15 -23.23 -4.49
N TYR A 215 -30.80 -23.93 -3.41
CA TYR A 215 -29.72 -24.93 -3.38
C TYR A 215 -30.03 -26.23 -4.11
N ARG A 216 -31.26 -26.40 -4.65
CA ARG A 216 -31.61 -27.52 -5.55
C ARG A 216 -30.75 -27.51 -6.82
N ASP A 217 -30.26 -26.33 -7.22
CA ASP A 217 -29.43 -26.13 -8.42
C ASP A 217 -27.94 -26.25 -8.11
N TYR A 218 -27.57 -26.63 -6.89
CA TYR A 218 -26.19 -26.95 -6.55
C TYR A 218 -25.70 -28.19 -7.35
N PRO A 219 -24.49 -28.21 -7.87
CA PRO A 219 -23.99 -29.32 -8.67
C PRO A 219 -24.20 -30.69 -7.99
N ASN A 220 -24.74 -31.63 -8.74
CA ASN A 220 -25.08 -32.98 -8.29
C ASN A 220 -26.22 -33.08 -7.27
N ALA A 221 -26.95 -31.99 -6.99
CA ALA A 221 -28.09 -32.01 -6.08
C ALA A 221 -29.37 -32.65 -6.69
N GLY A 222 -29.40 -32.86 -8.02
CA GLY A 222 -30.51 -33.52 -8.71
C GLY A 222 -31.89 -32.86 -8.47
N GLY A 223 -31.94 -31.53 -8.25
CA GLY A 223 -33.17 -30.80 -7.94
C GLY A 223 -33.62 -30.88 -6.48
N ASN A 224 -32.84 -31.53 -5.59
CA ASN A 224 -33.16 -31.67 -4.17
C ASN A 224 -32.40 -30.63 -3.31
N PRO A 225 -33.09 -29.66 -2.70
CA PRO A 225 -32.45 -28.64 -1.88
C PRO A 225 -31.69 -29.17 -0.67
N LYS A 226 -32.21 -30.24 -0.01
CA LYS A 226 -31.57 -30.90 1.13
C LYS A 226 -30.21 -31.46 0.71
N LEU A 227 -30.19 -32.20 -0.42
CA LEU A 227 -28.96 -32.77 -0.95
C LEU A 227 -27.97 -31.68 -1.35
N GLY A 228 -28.44 -30.56 -1.95
CA GLY A 228 -27.60 -29.42 -2.30
C GLY A 228 -26.88 -28.82 -1.10
N LEU A 229 -27.55 -28.62 0.03
CA LEU A 229 -26.94 -28.11 1.26
C LEU A 229 -25.97 -29.12 1.90
N ILE A 230 -26.29 -30.42 1.85
CA ILE A 230 -25.40 -31.48 2.35
C ILE A 230 -24.12 -31.53 1.51
N LEU A 231 -24.24 -31.48 0.17
CA LEU A 231 -23.10 -31.46 -0.74
C LEU A 231 -22.24 -30.20 -0.56
N LEU A 232 -22.86 -29.03 -0.39
CA LEU A 232 -22.16 -27.79 -0.09
C LEU A 232 -21.30 -27.94 1.19
N SER A 233 -21.88 -28.45 2.27
CA SER A 233 -21.17 -28.70 3.53
C SER A 233 -20.05 -29.71 3.37
N GLY A 234 -20.30 -30.80 2.65
CA GLY A 234 -19.30 -31.83 2.35
C GLY A 234 -18.13 -31.31 1.55
N HIS A 235 -18.39 -30.59 0.45
CA HIS A 235 -17.37 -29.97 -0.39
C HIS A 235 -16.56 -28.92 0.39
N PHE A 236 -17.21 -28.12 1.23
CA PHE A 236 -16.51 -27.13 2.05
C PHE A 236 -15.51 -27.78 3.01
N ARG A 237 -15.87 -28.91 3.62
CA ARG A 237 -15.02 -29.66 4.56
C ARG A 237 -13.92 -30.46 3.87
N ALA A 238 -14.15 -30.90 2.63
CA ALA A 238 -13.17 -31.66 1.87
C ALA A 238 -11.88 -30.87 1.57
N GLY A 239 -11.96 -29.52 1.62
CA GLY A 239 -10.80 -28.69 1.33
C GLY A 239 -10.46 -28.58 -0.16
N GLY A 240 -9.33 -27.95 -0.47
CA GLY A 240 -8.84 -27.83 -1.84
C GLY A 240 -9.86 -27.22 -2.82
N ASP A 241 -9.89 -27.79 -4.04
CA ASP A 241 -10.77 -27.32 -5.12
C ASP A 241 -12.27 -27.46 -4.79
N SER A 242 -12.64 -28.49 -4.02
CA SER A 242 -14.01 -28.71 -3.56
C SER A 242 -14.47 -27.57 -2.66
N ARG A 243 -13.63 -27.12 -1.73
CA ARG A 243 -13.89 -25.95 -0.89
C ARG A 243 -14.01 -24.68 -1.71
N ALA A 244 -13.08 -24.43 -2.62
CA ALA A 244 -13.15 -23.25 -3.49
C ALA A 244 -14.46 -23.18 -4.29
N HIS A 245 -14.95 -24.34 -4.74
CA HIS A 245 -16.25 -24.43 -5.43
C HIS A 245 -17.42 -24.10 -4.47
N ALA A 246 -17.41 -24.65 -3.26
CA ALA A 246 -18.42 -24.36 -2.27
C ALA A 246 -18.43 -22.87 -1.85
N GLU A 247 -17.26 -22.29 -1.65
CA GLU A 247 -17.07 -20.87 -1.34
C GLU A 247 -17.57 -19.97 -2.48
N ARG A 248 -17.25 -20.27 -3.72
CA ARG A 248 -17.78 -19.54 -4.87
C ARG A 248 -19.32 -19.59 -4.89
N TYR A 249 -19.92 -20.71 -4.54
CA TYR A 249 -21.37 -20.84 -4.45
C TYR A 249 -21.98 -19.99 -3.32
N LEU A 250 -21.28 -19.83 -2.19
CA LEU A 250 -21.66 -18.88 -1.14
C LEU A 250 -21.58 -17.42 -1.61
N VAL A 251 -20.57 -17.05 -2.40
CA VAL A 251 -20.49 -15.72 -3.03
C VAL A 251 -21.70 -15.49 -3.94
N ARG A 252 -22.06 -16.48 -4.77
CA ARG A 252 -23.27 -16.43 -5.62
C ARG A 252 -24.52 -16.23 -4.80
N ALA A 253 -24.64 -16.89 -3.65
CA ALA A 253 -25.77 -16.74 -2.75
C ALA A 253 -25.90 -15.31 -2.21
N LEU A 254 -24.77 -14.67 -1.82
CA LEU A 254 -24.72 -13.26 -1.43
C LEU A 254 -25.18 -12.34 -2.57
N LEU A 255 -24.60 -12.51 -3.75
CA LEU A 255 -24.92 -11.69 -4.92
C LEU A 255 -26.37 -11.84 -5.36
N ALA A 256 -26.92 -13.07 -5.32
CA ALA A 256 -28.31 -13.34 -5.65
C ALA A 256 -29.29 -12.73 -4.63
N ASP A 257 -28.95 -12.70 -3.33
CA ASP A 257 -29.74 -12.01 -2.31
C ASP A 257 -29.74 -10.49 -2.53
N LEU A 258 -28.59 -9.92 -2.94
CA LEU A 258 -28.46 -8.51 -3.27
C LEU A 258 -29.24 -8.17 -4.56
N ASP A 259 -29.14 -8.99 -5.59
CA ASP A 259 -29.89 -8.78 -6.80
C ASP A 259 -31.41 -8.78 -6.57
N ASP A 260 -31.94 -9.76 -5.83
CA ASP A 260 -33.35 -9.79 -5.41
C ASP A 260 -33.76 -8.53 -4.63
N ALA A 261 -32.85 -7.99 -3.82
CA ALA A 261 -33.11 -6.77 -3.06
C ALA A 261 -33.20 -5.51 -3.95
N TYR A 262 -32.62 -5.50 -5.12
CA TYR A 262 -32.55 -4.35 -6.03
C TYR A 262 -33.38 -4.50 -7.32
N THR A 263 -33.86 -5.70 -7.68
CA THR A 263 -34.61 -5.95 -8.93
C THR A 263 -36.13 -5.83 -8.79
N GLY A 264 -36.69 -5.82 -7.57
CA GLY A 264 -38.14 -5.68 -7.33
C GLY A 264 -38.69 -4.33 -7.76
N VAL A 265 -39.86 -4.32 -8.47
CA VAL A 265 -40.50 -3.10 -9.03
C VAL A 265 -40.77 -2.02 -7.95
N MET A 266 -41.23 -2.38 -6.76
CA MET A 266 -41.40 -1.45 -5.63
C MET A 266 -40.09 -1.04 -4.96
N GLN A 267 -39.05 -1.86 -5.05
CA GLN A 267 -37.78 -1.62 -4.39
C GLN A 267 -36.87 -0.70 -5.20
N ARG A 268 -36.96 -0.72 -6.53
CA ARG A 268 -36.25 0.23 -7.42
C ARG A 268 -36.63 1.69 -7.20
N SER A 269 -37.86 1.96 -6.80
CA SER A 269 -38.33 3.33 -6.54
C SER A 269 -37.88 3.87 -5.18
N HIS A 270 -37.44 3.02 -4.25
CA HIS A 270 -37.03 3.43 -2.90
C HIS A 270 -35.53 3.28 -2.64
N ARG A 271 -34.79 2.43 -3.40
CA ARG A 271 -33.36 2.24 -3.23
C ARG A 271 -32.60 2.98 -4.33
N LEU A 272 -32.16 4.18 -3.99
CA LEU A 272 -31.28 4.96 -4.83
C LEU A 272 -29.83 4.45 -4.68
N GLY A 273 -29.14 4.27 -5.80
CA GLY A 273 -27.75 3.80 -5.83
C GLY A 273 -27.58 2.30 -5.60
N ARG A 274 -26.43 1.79 -6.00
CA ARG A 274 -26.05 0.39 -5.87
C ARG A 274 -25.38 0.10 -4.54
N PRO A 275 -25.46 -1.14 -3.99
CA PRO A 275 -24.70 -1.52 -2.80
C PRO A 275 -23.20 -1.52 -3.09
N VAL A 276 -22.39 -1.14 -2.11
CA VAL A 276 -20.95 -0.97 -2.24
C VAL A 276 -20.24 -1.93 -1.30
N VAL A 277 -19.30 -2.70 -1.84
CA VAL A 277 -18.39 -3.56 -1.04
C VAL A 277 -16.96 -3.06 -1.23
N LEU A 278 -16.34 -2.70 -0.11
CA LEU A 278 -14.98 -2.20 -0.02
C LEU A 278 -14.09 -3.28 0.59
N ILE A 279 -12.96 -3.59 -0.08
CA ILE A 279 -12.04 -4.63 0.36
C ILE A 279 -10.64 -4.04 0.44
N ASP A 280 -10.13 -3.83 1.63
CA ASP A 280 -8.71 -3.50 1.81
C ASP A 280 -7.86 -4.78 1.78
N ASN A 281 -6.61 -4.66 1.33
CA ASN A 281 -5.66 -5.77 1.24
C ASN A 281 -6.21 -6.99 0.46
N VAL A 282 -6.77 -6.76 -0.73
CA VAL A 282 -7.42 -7.80 -1.55
C VAL A 282 -6.51 -8.98 -1.92
N GLN A 283 -5.19 -8.84 -1.79
CA GLN A 283 -4.21 -9.92 -1.97
C GLN A 283 -4.27 -10.99 -0.87
N ALA A 284 -4.81 -10.68 0.31
CA ALA A 284 -4.98 -11.63 1.40
C ALA A 284 -6.04 -12.70 1.05
N PRO A 285 -6.00 -13.90 1.66
CA PRO A 285 -6.83 -15.03 1.26
C PRO A 285 -8.32 -14.74 1.19
N ALA A 286 -8.87 -13.99 2.16
CA ALA A 286 -10.30 -13.62 2.20
C ALA A 286 -10.68 -12.69 1.03
N GLY A 287 -9.91 -11.64 0.81
CA GLY A 287 -10.14 -10.66 -0.26
C GLY A 287 -9.95 -11.30 -1.65
N ARG A 288 -8.90 -12.09 -1.79
CA ARG A 288 -8.59 -12.80 -3.03
C ARG A 288 -9.69 -13.79 -3.41
N GLY A 289 -10.16 -14.61 -2.47
CA GLY A 289 -11.24 -15.56 -2.71
C GLY A 289 -12.52 -14.85 -3.18
N LEU A 290 -12.85 -13.69 -2.61
CA LEU A 290 -14.00 -12.89 -3.03
C LEU A 290 -13.80 -12.30 -4.43
N LEU A 291 -12.63 -11.69 -4.70
CA LEU A 291 -12.27 -11.16 -6.02
C LEU A 291 -12.38 -12.24 -7.10
N GLU A 292 -11.69 -13.36 -6.93
CA GLU A 292 -11.65 -14.44 -7.91
C GLU A 292 -13.04 -15.02 -8.18
N SER A 293 -13.85 -15.23 -7.13
CA SER A 293 -15.22 -15.75 -7.27
C SER A 293 -16.11 -14.81 -8.06
N VAL A 294 -16.10 -13.51 -7.78
CA VAL A 294 -16.90 -12.50 -8.48
C VAL A 294 -16.45 -12.38 -9.94
N LEU A 295 -15.14 -12.34 -10.21
CA LEU A 295 -14.62 -12.22 -11.57
C LEU A 295 -14.99 -13.43 -12.45
N HIS A 296 -14.93 -14.64 -11.90
CA HIS A 296 -15.36 -15.84 -12.61
C HIS A 296 -16.87 -15.83 -12.88
N ASP A 297 -17.68 -15.47 -11.89
CA ASP A 297 -19.14 -15.41 -12.07
C ASP A 297 -19.55 -14.38 -13.11
N ARG A 298 -18.92 -13.20 -13.10
CA ARG A 298 -19.14 -12.18 -14.15
C ARG A 298 -18.65 -12.63 -15.53
N ALA A 299 -17.55 -13.41 -15.61
CA ALA A 299 -17.07 -13.98 -16.87
C ALA A 299 -18.04 -15.07 -17.41
N ASP A 300 -18.66 -15.84 -16.51
CA ASP A 300 -19.71 -16.81 -16.84
C ASP A 300 -21.06 -16.16 -17.22
N GLY A 301 -21.12 -14.81 -17.26
CA GLY A 301 -22.32 -14.05 -17.65
C GLY A 301 -23.33 -13.85 -16.52
N ILE A 302 -22.97 -14.17 -15.27
CA ILE A 302 -23.82 -13.88 -14.10
C ILE A 302 -23.72 -12.39 -13.79
N ARG A 303 -24.84 -11.69 -13.92
CA ARG A 303 -24.94 -10.25 -13.64
C ARG A 303 -25.27 -10.02 -12.17
N ASP A 304 -24.70 -8.97 -11.62
CA ASP A 304 -25.00 -8.46 -10.29
C ASP A 304 -25.07 -6.93 -10.28
N GLN A 305 -25.61 -6.36 -9.20
CA GLN A 305 -25.74 -4.91 -9.01
C GLN A 305 -24.75 -4.35 -7.99
N VAL A 306 -23.73 -5.13 -7.60
CA VAL A 306 -22.82 -4.76 -6.53
C VAL A 306 -21.60 -4.02 -7.09
N VAL A 307 -21.29 -2.87 -6.52
CA VAL A 307 -20.08 -2.13 -6.83
C VAL A 307 -18.96 -2.56 -5.88
N PHE A 308 -17.90 -3.12 -6.43
CA PHE A 308 -16.71 -3.51 -5.68
C PHE A 308 -15.60 -2.50 -5.89
N PHE A 309 -15.06 -1.97 -4.79
CA PHE A 309 -13.81 -1.24 -4.76
C PHE A 309 -12.84 -1.96 -3.84
N SER A 310 -11.67 -2.25 -4.32
CA SER A 310 -10.64 -2.93 -3.52
C SER A 310 -9.30 -2.24 -3.60
N ALA A 311 -8.46 -2.47 -2.59
CA ALA A 311 -7.09 -2.00 -2.53
C ALA A 311 -6.13 -3.18 -2.65
N LEU A 312 -5.22 -3.09 -3.61
CA LEU A 312 -4.17 -4.08 -3.87
C LEU A 312 -2.81 -3.50 -3.50
N ARG A 313 -2.05 -4.21 -2.69
CA ARG A 313 -0.66 -3.89 -2.39
C ARG A 313 0.22 -4.27 -3.57
N GLY A 314 1.00 -3.32 -4.06
CA GLY A 314 1.77 -3.51 -5.28
C GLY A 314 0.91 -3.48 -6.54
N TYR A 315 1.33 -4.20 -7.56
CA TYR A 315 0.72 -4.17 -8.89
C TYR A 315 0.33 -5.53 -9.43
N SER A 316 0.52 -6.58 -8.66
CA SER A 316 0.19 -7.96 -9.03
C SER A 316 -0.31 -8.75 -7.84
N LEU A 317 -1.23 -9.68 -8.08
CA LEU A 317 -1.57 -10.66 -7.05
C LEU A 317 -0.40 -11.63 -6.87
N PRO A 318 -0.11 -12.06 -5.63
CA PRO A 318 0.84 -13.13 -5.38
C PRO A 318 0.50 -14.36 -6.23
N HIS A 319 1.51 -15.08 -6.70
CA HIS A 319 1.30 -16.26 -7.53
C HIS A 319 0.48 -17.30 -6.76
N SER A 320 -0.67 -17.69 -7.31
CA SER A 320 -1.39 -18.86 -6.80
C SER A 320 -0.60 -20.10 -7.15
N ARG A 321 -0.46 -21.05 -6.22
CA ARG A 321 -0.17 -22.42 -6.62
C ARG A 321 -1.27 -22.85 -7.59
N PRO A 322 -0.93 -23.42 -8.77
CA PRO A 322 -1.94 -23.89 -9.68
C PRO A 322 -2.82 -24.90 -8.94
N HIS A 323 -4.11 -24.57 -8.83
CA HIS A 323 -5.09 -25.52 -8.32
C HIS A 323 -5.28 -26.59 -9.38
N SER A 324 -5.31 -27.86 -8.98
CA SER A 324 -5.43 -29.02 -9.86
C SER A 324 -6.76 -29.08 -10.64
N GLY A 325 -7.67 -28.20 -10.36
CA GLY A 325 -9.05 -28.18 -10.86
C GLY A 325 -9.30 -27.19 -12.00
N GLY A 326 -8.53 -27.24 -13.10
CA GLY A 326 -8.92 -26.72 -14.42
C GLY A 326 -9.38 -25.24 -14.56
N GLY A 327 -9.46 -24.48 -13.50
CA GLY A 327 -9.82 -23.05 -13.52
C GLY A 327 -8.65 -22.17 -13.97
N THR A 328 -8.86 -21.29 -14.93
CA THR A 328 -7.85 -20.32 -15.36
C THR A 328 -7.50 -19.39 -14.17
N PRO A 329 -6.26 -19.36 -13.72
CA PRO A 329 -5.90 -18.47 -12.60
C PRO A 329 -6.15 -17.02 -12.98
N VAL A 330 -6.77 -16.25 -12.08
CA VAL A 330 -6.98 -14.82 -12.28
C VAL A 330 -5.64 -14.10 -12.15
N SER A 331 -5.20 -13.50 -13.24
CA SER A 331 -4.01 -12.67 -13.27
C SER A 331 -4.39 -11.22 -13.55
N LEU A 332 -4.20 -10.36 -12.58
CA LEU A 332 -4.43 -8.92 -12.77
C LEU A 332 -3.43 -8.26 -13.75
N ARG A 333 -2.39 -8.98 -14.19
CA ARG A 333 -1.51 -8.53 -15.27
C ARG A 333 -2.26 -8.33 -16.60
N ASN A 334 -3.32 -9.13 -16.81
CA ASN A 334 -4.19 -9.06 -17.98
C ASN A 334 -5.44 -8.20 -17.75
N ALA A 335 -5.60 -7.58 -16.58
CA ALA A 335 -6.63 -6.60 -16.33
C ALA A 335 -6.31 -5.29 -17.07
N GLY A 336 -7.33 -4.56 -17.49
CA GLY A 336 -7.16 -3.25 -18.10
C GLY A 336 -6.57 -2.26 -17.09
N ARG A 337 -5.24 -2.05 -17.13
CA ARG A 337 -4.57 -1.07 -16.28
C ARG A 337 -4.84 0.34 -16.81
N ARG A 338 -5.36 1.20 -15.98
CA ARG A 338 -5.64 2.60 -16.31
C ARG A 338 -5.13 3.53 -15.22
N SER A 339 -4.70 4.72 -15.61
CA SER A 339 -4.44 5.79 -14.67
C SER A 339 -5.75 6.39 -14.14
N LEU A 340 -5.68 7.07 -13.01
CA LEU A 340 -6.84 7.73 -12.41
C LEU A 340 -7.47 8.77 -13.35
N THR A 341 -6.65 9.49 -14.12
CA THR A 341 -7.08 10.49 -15.10
C THR A 341 -7.76 9.87 -16.33
N GLU A 342 -7.29 8.71 -16.79
CA GLU A 342 -7.93 7.97 -17.90
C GLU A 342 -9.32 7.46 -17.49
N VAL A 343 -9.44 6.93 -16.27
CA VAL A 343 -10.72 6.46 -15.73
C VAL A 343 -11.72 7.59 -15.58
N ALA A 344 -11.28 8.79 -15.21
CA ALA A 344 -12.14 9.98 -15.12
C ALA A 344 -12.72 10.37 -16.48
N ARG A 345 -11.95 10.23 -17.54
CA ARG A 345 -12.36 10.59 -18.91
C ARG A 345 -13.15 9.49 -19.62
N ALA A 346 -13.00 8.24 -19.20
CA ALA A 346 -13.68 7.11 -19.83
C ALA A 346 -15.20 7.16 -19.57
N THR A 347 -16.00 7.21 -20.63
CA THR A 347 -17.46 7.22 -20.55
C THR A 347 -18.07 5.82 -20.49
N SER A 348 -17.37 4.81 -20.99
CA SER A 348 -17.78 3.41 -21.01
C SER A 348 -16.62 2.50 -20.60
N TRP A 349 -16.98 1.34 -20.09
CA TRP A 349 -16.06 0.23 -19.85
C TRP A 349 -16.68 -1.03 -20.46
N GLU A 350 -15.96 -1.65 -21.37
CA GLU A 350 -16.37 -2.88 -22.02
C GLU A 350 -15.47 -4.01 -21.57
N PRO A 351 -16.00 -4.98 -20.81
CA PRO A 351 -15.22 -6.10 -20.33
C PRO A 351 -14.96 -7.12 -21.45
N GLY A 352 -13.77 -7.72 -21.44
CA GLY A 352 -13.49 -8.89 -22.27
C GLY A 352 -14.13 -10.17 -21.72
N ALA A 353 -13.91 -11.29 -22.42
CA ALA A 353 -14.47 -12.60 -22.06
C ALA A 353 -13.75 -13.30 -20.90
N SER A 354 -12.51 -12.94 -20.60
CA SER A 354 -11.74 -13.59 -19.52
C SER A 354 -12.09 -13.06 -18.13
N PRO A 355 -11.99 -13.85 -17.06
CA PRO A 355 -12.20 -13.37 -15.69
C PRO A 355 -11.36 -12.14 -15.35
N SER A 356 -10.08 -12.13 -15.74
CA SER A 356 -9.17 -11.01 -15.51
C SER A 356 -9.63 -9.70 -16.16
N SER A 357 -10.28 -9.76 -17.30
CA SER A 357 -10.79 -8.58 -18.01
C SER A 357 -12.04 -7.96 -17.36
N ARG A 358 -12.65 -8.64 -16.40
CA ARG A 358 -13.76 -8.12 -15.57
C ARG A 358 -13.26 -7.23 -14.43
N ALA A 359 -11.95 -7.16 -14.19
CA ALA A 359 -11.32 -6.24 -13.25
C ALA A 359 -10.84 -4.98 -13.96
N LEU A 360 -11.07 -3.83 -13.31
CA LEU A 360 -10.50 -2.53 -13.69
C LEU A 360 -9.40 -2.16 -12.71
N LEU A 361 -8.14 -2.30 -13.14
CA LEU A 361 -6.98 -1.96 -12.33
C LEU A 361 -6.67 -0.47 -12.44
N VAL A 362 -6.89 0.29 -11.38
CA VAL A 362 -6.65 1.73 -11.32
C VAL A 362 -5.36 2.00 -10.55
N THR A 363 -4.35 2.53 -11.23
CA THR A 363 -3.10 2.91 -10.60
C THR A 363 -3.27 4.26 -9.90
N LEU A 364 -2.97 4.31 -8.60
CA LEU A 364 -2.97 5.55 -7.84
C LEU A 364 -1.65 6.29 -8.05
N PRO A 365 -1.66 7.52 -8.59
CA PRO A 365 -0.46 8.31 -8.73
C PRO A 365 0.01 8.86 -7.37
N PRO A 366 1.30 9.18 -7.22
CA PRO A 366 1.76 10.02 -6.13
C PRO A 366 1.08 11.39 -6.18
N LEU A 367 1.09 12.11 -5.06
CA LEU A 367 0.60 13.49 -5.01
C LEU A 367 1.51 14.40 -5.83
N THR A 368 0.92 15.44 -6.40
CA THR A 368 1.67 16.47 -7.15
C THR A 368 2.38 17.44 -6.20
N PRO A 369 3.36 18.23 -6.69
CA PRO A 369 3.95 19.32 -5.91
C PRO A 369 2.88 20.33 -5.40
N ASP A 370 1.86 20.61 -6.20
CA ASP A 370 0.76 21.52 -5.81
C ASP A 370 -0.10 20.92 -4.69
N ASP A 371 -0.42 19.63 -4.75
CA ASP A 371 -1.10 18.93 -3.66
C ASP A 371 -0.28 19.00 -2.38
N THR A 372 1.04 18.80 -2.47
CA THR A 372 1.95 18.88 -1.33
C THR A 372 1.97 20.29 -0.73
N LEU A 373 2.06 21.33 -1.58
CA LEU A 373 2.00 22.72 -1.15
C LEU A 373 0.70 23.00 -0.38
N HIS A 374 -0.43 22.53 -0.90
CA HIS A 374 -1.72 22.68 -0.23
C HIS A 374 -1.79 21.97 1.13
N ILE A 375 -1.29 20.75 1.23
CA ILE A 375 -1.33 19.96 2.47
C ILE A 375 -0.43 20.59 3.53
N VAL A 376 0.84 20.87 3.19
CA VAL A 376 1.81 21.46 4.13
C VAL A 376 1.38 22.88 4.53
N GLY A 377 0.95 23.70 3.56
CA GLY A 377 0.46 25.06 3.83
C GLY A 377 -0.80 25.09 4.70
N ALA A 378 -1.71 24.12 4.52
CA ALA A 378 -2.89 24.00 5.37
C ALA A 378 -2.54 23.59 6.81
N ALA A 379 -1.61 22.65 6.97
CA ALA A 379 -1.14 22.19 8.28
C ALA A 379 -0.38 23.28 9.05
N CYS A 380 0.44 24.06 8.34
CA CYS A 380 1.27 25.13 8.93
C CYS A 380 0.59 26.52 8.91
N ARG A 381 -0.71 26.59 8.70
CA ARG A 381 -1.43 27.86 8.64
C ARG A 381 -1.26 28.68 9.91
N GLY A 382 -0.72 29.90 9.77
CA GLY A 382 -0.42 30.79 10.89
C GLY A 382 0.92 30.54 11.59
N LEU A 383 1.74 29.64 11.06
CA LEU A 383 3.11 29.40 11.51
C LEU A 383 4.10 30.05 10.54
N GLU A 384 5.25 30.45 11.06
CA GLU A 384 6.39 30.88 10.24
C GLU A 384 7.05 29.65 9.63
N MET A 385 6.78 29.41 8.35
CA MET A 385 7.23 28.21 7.61
C MET A 385 8.27 28.62 6.56
N PRO A 386 9.40 27.89 6.46
CA PRO A 386 10.34 28.09 5.36
C PRO A 386 9.62 27.91 4.00
N PRO A 387 9.79 28.83 3.04
CA PRO A 387 9.09 28.75 1.75
C PRO A 387 9.48 27.50 0.93
N GLU A 388 10.67 26.97 1.13
CA GLU A 388 11.20 25.77 0.46
C GLU A 388 10.65 24.46 1.03
N LEU A 389 10.07 24.49 2.24
CA LEU A 389 9.64 23.28 2.97
C LEU A 389 8.65 22.41 2.19
N PRO A 390 7.61 22.93 1.50
CA PRO A 390 6.70 22.09 0.73
C PRO A 390 7.41 21.35 -0.42
N HIS A 391 8.28 22.03 -1.16
CA HIS A 391 9.03 21.44 -2.27
C HIS A 391 10.04 20.39 -1.79
N ALA A 392 10.75 20.69 -0.70
CA ALA A 392 11.67 19.74 -0.09
C ALA A 392 10.94 18.50 0.47
N THR A 393 9.75 18.69 1.07
CA THR A 393 8.88 17.60 1.52
C THR A 393 8.44 16.73 0.33
N HIS A 394 8.04 17.34 -0.78
CA HIS A 394 7.68 16.59 -1.99
C HIS A 394 8.86 15.80 -2.56
N ARG A 395 10.03 16.44 -2.66
CA ARG A 395 11.28 15.80 -3.11
C ARG A 395 11.63 14.57 -2.27
N LEU A 396 11.65 14.71 -0.94
CA LEU A 396 11.98 13.63 -0.03
C LEU A 396 11.00 12.46 -0.15
N THR A 397 9.69 12.76 -0.14
CA THR A 397 8.63 11.74 -0.09
C THR A 397 8.27 11.15 -1.45
N GLY A 398 8.77 11.73 -2.56
CA GLY A 398 8.36 11.34 -3.92
C GLY A 398 6.84 11.47 -4.15
N GLY A 399 6.16 12.36 -3.41
CA GLY A 399 4.72 12.51 -3.46
C GLY A 399 3.93 11.46 -2.66
N SER A 400 4.57 10.69 -1.75
CA SER A 400 3.88 9.73 -0.88
C SER A 400 2.89 10.45 0.06
N PRO A 401 1.58 10.18 -0.04
CA PRO A 401 0.58 10.81 0.84
C PRO A 401 0.86 10.59 2.33
N LEU A 402 1.30 9.40 2.71
CA LEU A 402 1.66 9.09 4.09
C LEU A 402 2.84 9.95 4.57
N GLY A 403 3.92 10.02 3.75
CA GLY A 403 5.10 10.81 4.06
C GLY A 403 4.77 12.30 4.20
N ILE A 404 4.03 12.85 3.21
CA ILE A 404 3.63 14.27 3.21
C ILE A 404 2.75 14.60 4.41
N THR A 405 1.74 13.79 4.69
CA THR A 405 0.80 14.07 5.79
C THR A 405 1.51 14.02 7.14
N LEU A 406 2.40 13.06 7.35
CA LEU A 406 3.10 12.91 8.63
C LEU A 406 4.17 13.99 8.83
N LEU A 407 4.90 14.37 7.77
CA LEU A 407 5.83 15.51 7.81
C LEU A 407 5.10 16.84 7.99
N ALA A 408 3.95 17.05 7.36
CA ALA A 408 3.12 18.24 7.57
C ALA A 408 2.62 18.33 9.02
N GLU A 409 2.26 17.21 9.63
CA GLU A 409 1.87 17.14 11.04
C GLU A 409 3.07 17.39 11.96
N SER A 410 4.25 16.81 11.65
CA SER A 410 5.49 17.10 12.36
C SER A 410 5.86 18.58 12.28
N ALA A 411 5.76 19.19 11.10
CA ALA A 411 6.02 20.62 10.91
C ALA A 411 5.06 21.48 11.76
N ARG A 412 3.76 21.15 11.77
CA ARG A 412 2.77 21.83 12.59
C ARG A 412 3.13 21.84 14.07
N GLN A 413 3.65 20.72 14.59
CA GLN A 413 3.98 20.55 16.01
C GLN A 413 5.37 21.11 16.37
N ASN A 414 6.35 21.04 15.47
CA ASN A 414 7.76 21.23 15.79
C ASN A 414 8.40 22.48 15.17
N LEU A 415 7.82 23.13 14.13
CA LEU A 415 8.29 24.45 13.69
C LEU A 415 8.29 25.50 14.81
N PRO A 416 7.25 25.59 15.68
CA PRO A 416 7.27 26.49 16.83
C PRO A 416 8.37 26.17 17.86
N ARG A 417 8.89 24.94 17.83
CA ARG A 417 9.95 24.48 18.72
C ARG A 417 11.36 24.64 18.14
N GLY A 418 11.46 25.17 16.93
CA GLY A 418 12.73 25.48 16.29
C GLY A 418 13.20 24.51 15.21
N ALA A 419 12.46 23.43 14.91
CA ALA A 419 12.84 22.53 13.83
C ALA A 419 12.80 23.27 12.47
N ARG A 420 13.92 23.32 11.75
CA ARG A 420 14.07 24.12 10.52
C ARG A 420 14.44 23.28 9.30
N SER A 421 14.72 21.98 9.46
CA SER A 421 15.09 21.06 8.39
C SER A 421 14.18 19.84 8.36
N LEU A 422 14.16 19.10 7.23
CA LEU A 422 13.41 17.85 7.13
C LEU A 422 13.96 16.76 8.06
N GLY A 423 15.28 16.73 8.24
CA GLY A 423 15.92 15.82 9.21
C GLY A 423 15.45 16.10 10.64
N ALA A 424 15.41 17.37 11.07
CA ALA A 424 14.89 17.76 12.37
C ALA A 424 13.41 17.40 12.54
N LEU A 425 12.59 17.59 11.49
CA LEU A 425 11.18 17.20 11.50
C LEU A 425 10.97 15.68 11.56
N LEU A 426 11.84 14.90 10.92
CA LEU A 426 11.79 13.44 10.98
C LEU A 426 12.20 12.87 12.32
N THR A 427 13.19 13.49 12.99
CA THR A 427 13.70 13.05 14.30
C THR A 427 12.87 13.57 15.46
N ALA A 428 12.09 14.63 15.25
CA ALA A 428 11.20 15.17 16.27
C ALA A 428 10.02 14.25 16.56
N ASP A 429 9.58 14.24 17.80
CA ASP A 429 8.41 13.49 18.23
C ASP A 429 7.11 14.08 17.65
N VAL A 430 6.24 13.20 17.17
CA VAL A 430 4.93 13.52 16.64
C VAL A 430 3.86 12.77 17.42
N ALA A 431 2.95 13.51 18.02
CA ALA A 431 1.75 12.94 18.64
C ALA A 431 0.63 12.86 17.61
N LEU A 432 0.27 11.65 17.17
CA LEU A 432 -0.84 11.43 16.22
C LEU A 432 -2.19 11.32 16.93
N HIS A 433 -2.20 10.93 18.20
CA HIS A 433 -3.38 10.82 19.06
C HIS A 433 -3.07 11.44 20.42
N ALA A 434 -4.05 12.09 21.02
CA ALA A 434 -3.90 12.80 22.30
C ALA A 434 -3.49 11.91 23.50
N GLU A 435 -3.62 10.59 23.37
CA GLU A 435 -3.42 9.61 24.44
C GLU A 435 -2.05 8.87 24.37
N HIS A 436 -1.24 9.15 23.32
CA HIS A 436 0.04 8.46 23.14
C HIS A 436 1.21 9.44 23.28
N ASP A 437 2.24 9.02 23.99
CA ASP A 437 3.53 9.70 24.01
C ASP A 437 4.04 9.84 22.56
N GLY A 438 4.54 11.03 22.22
CA GLY A 438 5.09 11.29 20.91
C GLY A 438 6.24 10.32 20.56
N ARG A 439 6.32 9.93 19.29
CA ARG A 439 7.40 9.11 18.75
C ARG A 439 8.06 9.84 17.58
N PRO A 440 9.37 9.65 17.33
CA PRO A 440 10.03 10.24 16.18
C PRO A 440 9.28 9.93 14.88
N ALA A 441 9.06 10.96 14.05
CA ALA A 441 8.26 10.84 12.82
C ALA A 441 8.80 9.75 11.87
N TYR A 442 10.14 9.60 11.77
CA TYR A 442 10.73 8.56 10.92
C TYR A 442 10.40 7.14 11.40
N ARG A 443 10.29 6.90 12.72
CA ARG A 443 9.91 5.59 13.27
C ARG A 443 8.46 5.26 12.94
N GLU A 444 7.58 6.23 13.14
CA GLU A 444 6.16 6.09 12.79
C GLU A 444 5.95 5.81 11.29
N LEU A 445 6.75 6.44 10.43
CA LEU A 445 6.76 6.16 9.00
C LEU A 445 7.23 4.73 8.70
N LEU A 446 8.35 4.32 9.28
CA LEU A 446 8.92 2.99 9.04
C LEU A 446 8.01 1.87 9.52
N ASP A 447 7.37 2.00 10.68
CA ASP A 447 6.42 1.02 11.22
C ASP A 447 5.24 0.80 10.26
N ARG A 448 4.81 1.85 9.53
CA ARG A 448 3.74 1.76 8.54
C ARG A 448 4.19 1.31 7.16
N LEU A 449 5.42 1.68 6.77
CA LEU A 449 5.97 1.36 5.45
C LEU A 449 6.58 -0.05 5.41
N VAL A 450 7.15 -0.54 6.51
CA VAL A 450 7.84 -1.83 6.61
C VAL A 450 7.28 -2.66 7.78
N PRO A 451 6.02 -3.06 7.77
CA PRO A 451 5.51 -3.94 8.82
C PRO A 451 6.06 -5.37 8.68
N GLY A 452 6.17 -6.08 9.77
CA GLY A 452 6.40 -7.52 9.76
C GLY A 452 7.82 -8.02 10.04
N GLY A 453 8.58 -7.34 10.90
CA GLY A 453 9.65 -8.00 11.68
C GLY A 453 11.02 -8.16 11.02
N ARG A 454 11.29 -7.50 9.89
CA ARG A 454 12.60 -7.50 9.21
C ARG A 454 13.17 -6.09 9.02
N LEU A 455 12.75 -5.19 9.89
CA LEU A 455 13.14 -3.77 9.79
C LEU A 455 14.63 -3.58 10.13
N ASP A 456 15.18 -4.36 11.05
CA ASP A 456 16.59 -4.23 11.47
C ASP A 456 17.54 -4.67 10.35
N GLU A 457 17.25 -5.82 9.71
CA GLU A 457 18.02 -6.33 8.60
C GLU A 457 17.94 -5.38 7.39
N LEU A 458 16.73 -4.92 7.06
CA LEU A 458 16.53 -3.98 5.96
C LEU A 458 17.23 -2.64 6.22
N THR A 459 17.32 -2.21 7.48
CA THR A 459 18.06 -1.00 7.90
C THR A 459 19.54 -1.10 7.55
N VAL A 460 20.17 -2.23 7.82
CA VAL A 460 21.59 -2.48 7.46
C VAL A 460 21.77 -2.56 5.95
N LEU A 461 20.91 -3.32 5.28
CA LEU A 461 20.97 -3.54 3.82
C LEU A 461 20.62 -2.30 2.98
N ALA A 462 20.02 -1.26 3.58
CA ALA A 462 19.75 0.00 2.89
C ALA A 462 21.03 0.76 2.46
N ALA A 463 22.17 0.44 3.05
CA ALA A 463 23.48 0.96 2.63
C ALA A 463 24.04 0.27 1.38
N ALA A 464 23.55 -0.91 1.00
CA ALA A 464 24.03 -1.66 -0.16
C ALA A 464 23.58 -1.02 -1.49
N HIS A 465 24.44 -1.18 -2.52
CA HIS A 465 24.17 -0.68 -3.88
C HIS A 465 23.64 -1.77 -4.81
N ASP A 466 24.03 -3.00 -4.57
CA ASP A 466 23.68 -4.16 -5.37
C ASP A 466 23.49 -5.40 -4.48
N ARG A 467 23.17 -6.51 -5.11
CA ARG A 467 22.99 -7.77 -4.40
C ARG A 467 24.29 -8.26 -3.76
N ASP A 468 25.43 -8.04 -4.39
CA ASP A 468 26.70 -8.55 -3.90
C ASP A 468 27.16 -7.81 -2.66
N SER A 469 27.02 -6.47 -2.64
CA SER A 469 27.27 -5.66 -1.44
C SER A 469 26.26 -5.93 -0.33
N ALA A 470 25.00 -6.28 -0.67
CA ALA A 470 24.01 -6.70 0.30
C ALA A 470 24.36 -8.06 0.94
N LEU A 471 24.90 -9.00 0.16
CA LEU A 471 25.40 -10.28 0.67
C LEU A 471 26.60 -10.09 1.61
N ALA A 472 27.57 -9.26 1.22
CA ALA A 472 28.72 -8.94 2.06
C ALA A 472 28.31 -8.29 3.40
N LEU A 473 27.34 -7.35 3.35
CA LEU A 473 26.77 -6.77 4.56
C LEU A 473 26.01 -7.80 5.41
N ALA A 474 25.32 -8.73 4.80
CA ALA A 474 24.61 -9.76 5.54
C ALA A 474 25.59 -10.69 6.26
N GLU A 475 26.70 -11.08 5.62
CA GLU A 475 27.76 -11.93 6.22
C GLU A 475 28.48 -11.22 7.37
N ASP A 476 28.74 -9.92 7.26
CA ASP A 476 29.51 -9.17 8.27
C ASP A 476 28.64 -8.60 9.41
N ARG A 477 27.39 -8.23 9.14
CA ARG A 477 26.58 -7.40 10.02
C ARG A 477 25.27 -8.01 10.52
N LEU A 478 24.79 -9.08 9.91
CA LEU A 478 23.52 -9.71 10.27
C LEU A 478 23.75 -11.08 10.91
N PRO A 479 22.75 -11.65 11.60
CA PRO A 479 22.89 -12.98 12.20
C PRO A 479 23.20 -14.06 11.15
N ASP A 480 24.00 -15.07 11.52
CA ASP A 480 24.46 -16.14 10.64
C ASP A 480 23.33 -16.91 9.94
N ASP A 481 22.16 -16.99 10.57
CA ASP A 481 20.97 -17.64 10.03
C ASP A 481 20.26 -16.85 8.94
N PHE A 482 20.58 -15.56 8.76
CA PHE A 482 19.98 -14.71 7.75
C PHE A 482 20.50 -15.02 6.33
N GLY A 483 21.81 -14.98 6.14
CA GLY A 483 22.53 -15.37 4.93
C GLY A 483 21.94 -14.93 3.59
N ALA A 484 22.34 -15.61 2.52
CA ALA A 484 21.89 -15.31 1.15
C ALA A 484 20.37 -15.50 0.94
N ALA A 485 19.77 -16.47 1.62
CA ALA A 485 18.33 -16.71 1.54
C ALA A 485 17.52 -15.55 2.13
N GLY A 486 17.98 -14.94 3.22
CA GLY A 486 17.39 -13.76 3.82
C GLY A 486 17.45 -12.54 2.90
N VAL A 487 18.61 -12.29 2.25
CA VAL A 487 18.77 -11.18 1.28
C VAL A 487 17.81 -11.34 0.11
N LEU A 488 17.73 -12.54 -0.47
CA LEU A 488 16.80 -12.84 -1.57
C LEU A 488 15.35 -12.67 -1.15
N GLY A 489 14.97 -13.23 -0.01
CA GLY A 489 13.61 -13.14 0.51
C GLY A 489 13.19 -11.69 0.79
N LEU A 490 14.11 -10.82 1.25
CA LEU A 490 13.83 -9.39 1.39
C LEU A 490 13.66 -8.68 0.04
N GLN A 491 14.48 -9.01 -0.95
CA GLN A 491 14.37 -8.42 -2.29
C GLN A 491 13.05 -8.80 -2.96
N GLU A 492 12.65 -10.08 -2.88
CA GLU A 492 11.36 -10.56 -3.36
C GLU A 492 10.21 -9.83 -2.65
N ARG A 493 10.27 -9.73 -1.33
CA ARG A 493 9.27 -9.04 -0.52
C ARG A 493 9.13 -7.56 -0.88
N LEU A 494 10.23 -6.83 -1.07
CA LEU A 494 10.18 -5.44 -1.54
C LEU A 494 9.45 -5.33 -2.88
N THR A 495 9.73 -6.27 -3.79
CA THR A 495 9.07 -6.32 -5.11
C THR A 495 7.58 -6.64 -4.99
N GLU A 496 7.20 -7.62 -4.17
CA GLU A 496 5.80 -7.99 -3.91
C GLU A 496 5.00 -6.86 -3.27
N GLU A 497 5.63 -6.10 -2.37
CA GLU A 497 5.03 -4.93 -1.74
C GLU A 497 4.94 -3.70 -2.66
N GLY A 498 5.48 -3.81 -3.88
CA GLY A 498 5.41 -2.76 -4.91
C GLY A 498 6.43 -1.65 -4.74
N TRP A 499 7.52 -1.91 -4.01
CA TRP A 499 8.64 -0.98 -3.96
C TRP A 499 9.40 -0.97 -5.29
N PRO A 500 9.81 0.22 -5.80
CA PRO A 500 10.56 0.29 -7.04
C PRO A 500 11.94 -0.34 -6.88
N THR A 501 12.44 -0.90 -7.97
CA THR A 501 13.84 -1.30 -8.10
C THR A 501 14.63 -0.17 -8.75
N ALA A 502 15.83 0.10 -8.27
CA ALA A 502 16.73 1.08 -8.88
C ALA A 502 18.13 0.47 -9.06
N ALA A 503 18.75 0.78 -10.16
CA ALA A 503 20.14 0.40 -10.39
C ALA A 503 21.06 1.11 -9.39
N GLY A 504 22.01 0.39 -8.81
CA GLY A 504 22.96 0.93 -7.85
C GLY A 504 22.40 1.18 -6.45
N GLN A 505 21.24 0.58 -6.10
CA GLN A 505 20.66 0.64 -4.76
C GLN A 505 19.85 -0.63 -4.46
N PHE A 506 20.15 -1.31 -3.35
CA PHE A 506 19.40 -2.49 -2.91
C PHE A 506 17.96 -2.12 -2.53
N VAL A 507 17.76 -1.02 -1.82
CA VAL A 507 16.46 -0.42 -1.56
C VAL A 507 16.24 0.68 -2.61
N GLY A 508 15.44 0.38 -3.63
CA GLY A 508 15.29 1.24 -4.80
C GLY A 508 14.37 2.46 -4.59
N ASP A 509 13.55 2.48 -3.53
CA ASP A 509 12.75 3.67 -3.20
C ASP A 509 13.57 4.68 -2.42
N PRO A 510 13.77 5.93 -2.93
CA PRO A 510 14.61 6.92 -2.28
C PRO A 510 14.09 7.36 -0.91
N PHE A 511 12.78 7.45 -0.73
CA PHE A 511 12.18 7.86 0.53
C PHE A 511 12.36 6.78 1.59
N LEU A 512 12.02 5.54 1.27
CA LEU A 512 12.23 4.42 2.18
C LEU A 512 13.71 4.28 2.54
N ARG A 513 14.61 4.39 1.56
CA ARG A 513 16.07 4.32 1.79
C ARG A 513 16.54 5.44 2.72
N ALA A 514 16.09 6.67 2.53
CA ALA A 514 16.45 7.80 3.41
C ALA A 514 16.01 7.56 4.86
N LEU A 515 14.79 7.05 5.07
CA LEU A 515 14.29 6.72 6.42
C LEU A 515 15.07 5.58 7.08
N LEU A 516 15.44 4.54 6.33
CA LEU A 516 16.23 3.41 6.81
C LEU A 516 17.65 3.85 7.18
N LEU A 517 18.29 4.68 6.35
CA LEU A 517 19.61 5.23 6.64
C LEU A 517 19.57 6.18 7.86
N LEU A 518 18.52 7.00 7.99
CA LEU A 518 18.31 7.80 9.18
C LEU A 518 18.17 6.92 10.44
N ARG A 519 17.43 5.81 10.32
CA ARG A 519 17.34 4.83 11.41
C ARG A 519 18.69 4.19 11.72
N LEU A 520 19.48 3.82 10.71
CA LEU A 520 20.81 3.24 10.88
C LEU A 520 21.74 4.18 11.67
N HIS A 521 21.67 5.48 11.38
CA HIS A 521 22.42 6.51 12.09
C HIS A 521 22.07 6.57 13.59
N HIS A 522 20.79 6.37 13.93
CA HIS A 522 20.30 6.39 15.32
C HIS A 522 20.29 5.01 16.00
N LEU A 523 20.81 3.96 15.36
CA LEU A 523 20.96 2.64 15.97
C LEU A 523 22.22 2.55 16.83
N GLY A 524 22.02 2.15 18.08
CA GLY A 524 23.11 1.98 19.05
C GLY A 524 23.60 3.32 19.63
N THR A 525 24.75 3.28 20.34
CA THR A 525 25.38 4.44 20.93
C THR A 525 26.56 4.92 20.07
N GLY A 526 26.74 6.24 19.94
CA GLY A 526 27.89 6.84 19.26
C GLY A 526 28.00 6.51 17.76
N HIS A 527 26.87 6.27 17.10
CA HIS A 527 26.80 5.94 15.66
C HIS A 527 27.63 4.70 15.24
N ALA A 528 27.86 3.77 16.18
CA ALA A 528 28.71 2.61 15.95
C ALA A 528 28.21 1.72 14.80
N GLN A 529 26.88 1.53 14.69
CA GLN A 529 26.27 0.73 13.61
C GLN A 529 26.46 1.40 12.24
N TRP A 530 26.27 2.71 12.16
CA TRP A 530 26.54 3.51 10.97
C TRP A 530 27.97 3.33 10.48
N GLN A 531 28.94 3.59 11.39
CA GLN A 531 30.35 3.48 11.06
C GLN A 531 30.76 2.07 10.62
N ALA A 532 30.27 1.05 11.32
CA ALA A 532 30.61 -0.33 11.02
C ALA A 532 30.00 -0.77 9.67
N THR A 533 28.74 -0.41 9.39
CA THR A 533 28.08 -0.74 8.13
C THR A 533 28.78 -0.10 6.94
N HIS A 534 29.09 1.21 7.00
CA HIS A 534 29.81 1.88 5.91
C HIS A 534 31.24 1.37 5.73
N ARG A 535 31.97 0.99 6.81
CA ARG A 535 33.30 0.36 6.71
C ARG A 535 33.23 -0.99 5.99
N ALA A 536 32.27 -1.85 6.34
CA ALA A 536 32.10 -3.14 5.68
C ALA A 536 31.91 -2.99 4.17
N VAL A 537 31.11 -1.98 3.72
CA VAL A 537 30.97 -1.71 2.28
C VAL A 537 32.26 -1.14 1.66
N ILE A 538 32.99 -0.28 2.36
CA ILE A 538 34.28 0.24 1.90
C ILE A 538 35.27 -0.91 1.68
N ASP A 539 35.37 -1.84 2.63
CA ASP A 539 36.26 -2.98 2.56
C ASP A 539 35.87 -3.91 1.40
N HIS A 540 34.57 -4.21 1.26
CA HIS A 540 34.03 -5.00 0.14
C HIS A 540 34.42 -4.42 -1.24
N TYR A 541 34.27 -3.11 -1.44
CA TYR A 541 34.66 -2.46 -2.71
C TYR A 541 36.17 -2.21 -2.81
N GLY A 542 36.90 -2.17 -1.69
CA GLY A 542 38.35 -2.07 -1.67
C GLY A 542 39.06 -3.28 -2.23
N GLU A 543 38.48 -4.47 -2.06
CA GLU A 543 39.00 -5.74 -2.56
C GLU A 543 38.66 -6.00 -4.03
N ARG A 544 37.71 -5.25 -4.62
CA ARG A 544 37.23 -5.43 -5.99
C ARG A 544 37.96 -4.55 -6.98
N HIS A 545 38.33 -5.14 -8.11
CA HIS A 545 38.96 -4.44 -9.24
C HIS A 545 37.95 -4.02 -10.33
N ALA A 546 36.64 -3.93 -9.97
CA ALA A 546 35.62 -3.49 -10.91
C ALA A 546 35.73 -1.97 -11.19
N PRO A 547 35.44 -1.50 -12.41
CA PRO A 547 35.56 -0.08 -12.76
C PRO A 547 34.75 0.85 -11.86
N ASP A 548 33.59 0.40 -11.42
CA ASP A 548 32.69 1.18 -10.56
C ASP A 548 33.02 1.09 -9.06
N ALA A 549 33.86 0.15 -8.63
CA ALA A 549 34.18 -0.07 -7.23
C ALA A 549 34.71 1.18 -6.52
N ALA A 550 35.55 1.94 -7.24
CA ALA A 550 36.16 3.15 -6.68
C ALA A 550 35.10 4.22 -6.31
N ARG A 551 34.11 4.45 -7.17
CA ARG A 551 33.05 5.45 -6.90
C ARG A 551 32.15 5.02 -5.73
N TYR A 552 31.82 3.72 -5.63
CA TYR A 552 31.04 3.18 -4.49
C TYR A 552 31.83 3.32 -3.18
N ARG A 553 33.12 2.99 -3.19
CA ARG A 553 33.98 3.18 -2.02
C ARG A 553 34.01 4.65 -1.59
N LEU A 554 34.24 5.59 -2.50
CA LEU A 554 34.29 7.03 -2.20
C LEU A 554 32.96 7.58 -1.67
N HIS A 555 31.83 7.08 -2.15
CA HIS A 555 30.51 7.42 -1.62
C HIS A 555 30.42 7.04 -0.13
N HIS A 556 30.89 5.87 0.28
CA HIS A 556 30.87 5.46 1.69
C HIS A 556 31.96 6.13 2.54
N GLU A 557 33.12 6.43 1.97
CA GLU A 557 34.13 7.27 2.66
C GLU A 557 33.55 8.66 2.96
N LEU A 558 32.82 9.24 1.99
CA LEU A 558 32.16 10.53 2.17
C LEU A 558 31.05 10.46 3.23
N ALA A 559 30.27 9.38 3.28
CA ALA A 559 29.26 9.12 4.32
C ALA A 559 29.88 8.99 5.74
N LEU A 560 31.18 8.66 5.83
CA LEU A 560 31.96 8.69 7.08
C LEU A 560 32.65 10.04 7.35
N GLY A 561 32.38 11.07 6.54
CA GLY A 561 32.96 12.40 6.68
C GLY A 561 34.36 12.55 6.09
N LYS A 562 34.88 11.54 5.36
CA LYS A 562 36.23 11.54 4.79
C LYS A 562 36.23 12.09 3.37
N ALA A 563 36.00 13.39 3.23
CA ALA A 563 35.87 14.07 1.92
C ALA A 563 37.18 14.11 1.11
N ASP A 564 38.34 14.08 1.78
CA ASP A 564 39.64 14.29 1.12
C ASP A 564 39.96 13.25 0.05
N PHE A 565 39.54 11.98 0.24
CA PHE A 565 39.70 10.93 -0.77
C PHE A 565 38.87 11.22 -2.05
N ALA A 566 37.63 11.68 -1.87
CA ALA A 566 36.76 12.04 -2.98
C ALA A 566 37.28 13.28 -3.72
N VAL A 567 37.74 14.30 -2.97
CA VAL A 567 38.34 15.51 -3.55
C VAL A 567 39.61 15.17 -4.34
N ALA A 568 40.50 14.34 -3.80
CA ALA A 568 41.70 13.91 -4.51
C ALA A 568 41.37 13.19 -5.83
N ARG A 569 40.46 12.21 -5.76
CA ARG A 569 40.02 11.46 -6.97
C ARG A 569 39.44 12.39 -8.05
N LEU A 570 38.48 13.23 -7.69
CA LEU A 570 37.81 14.14 -8.63
C LEU A 570 38.77 15.17 -9.20
N ARG A 571 39.71 15.69 -8.41
CA ARG A 571 40.77 16.60 -8.87
C ARG A 571 41.66 15.91 -9.87
N ASP A 572 42.20 14.73 -9.52
CA ASP A 572 43.21 14.02 -10.33
C ASP A 572 42.64 13.50 -11.65
N THR A 573 41.34 13.18 -11.68
CA THR A 573 40.65 12.71 -12.90
C THR A 573 40.08 13.84 -13.76
N PHE A 574 39.94 15.05 -13.21
CA PHE A 574 39.36 16.19 -13.94
C PHE A 574 40.00 16.49 -15.29
N PRO A 575 41.34 16.48 -15.42
CA PRO A 575 42.00 16.79 -16.72
C PRO A 575 41.73 15.76 -17.81
N ASP A 576 41.63 14.48 -17.49
CA ASP A 576 41.69 13.36 -18.43
C ASP A 576 40.36 12.67 -18.69
N THR A 577 39.41 12.71 -17.73
CA THR A 577 38.11 12.02 -17.84
C THR A 577 37.13 12.86 -18.70
N GLU A 578 36.34 12.25 -19.55
CA GLU A 578 35.23 12.91 -20.24
C GLU A 578 34.31 13.65 -19.23
N VAL A 579 33.90 14.90 -19.57
CA VAL A 579 33.26 15.82 -18.63
C VAL A 579 31.89 15.28 -18.14
N GLY A 580 31.10 14.68 -19.02
CA GLY A 580 29.81 14.08 -18.63
C GLY A 580 29.99 12.92 -17.64
N ALA A 581 30.98 12.06 -17.89
CA ALA A 581 31.35 10.98 -17.00
C ALA A 581 31.88 11.49 -15.65
N TRP A 582 32.70 12.54 -15.67
CA TRP A 582 33.20 13.19 -14.45
C TRP A 582 32.08 13.83 -13.61
N LEU A 583 31.14 14.55 -14.26
CA LEU A 583 29.96 15.11 -13.59
C LEU A 583 29.07 14.01 -13.01
N SER A 584 28.91 12.89 -13.71
CA SER A 584 28.17 11.73 -13.23
C SER A 584 28.84 11.10 -11.98
N GLU A 585 30.18 10.97 -11.99
CA GLU A 585 30.95 10.48 -10.83
C GLU A 585 30.81 11.44 -9.64
N LEU A 586 30.91 12.76 -9.87
CA LEU A 586 30.72 13.80 -8.85
C LEU A 586 29.33 13.70 -8.19
N VAL A 587 28.25 13.67 -8.99
CA VAL A 587 26.88 13.61 -8.48
C VAL A 587 26.66 12.31 -7.69
N PHE A 588 27.18 11.18 -8.19
CA PHE A 588 27.05 9.90 -7.50
C PHE A 588 27.79 9.90 -6.14
N ILE A 589 29.04 10.35 -6.10
CA ILE A 589 29.81 10.43 -4.85
C ILE A 589 29.09 11.38 -3.87
N ALA A 590 28.68 12.55 -4.33
CA ALA A 590 28.02 13.57 -3.53
C ALA A 590 26.59 13.18 -3.10
N SER A 591 25.98 12.13 -3.64
CA SER A 591 24.72 11.59 -3.15
C SER A 591 24.87 10.78 -1.84
N ALA A 592 26.09 10.73 -1.27
CA ALA A 592 26.35 10.07 0.01
C ALA A 592 25.50 10.70 1.13
N PRO A 593 24.88 9.88 1.97
CA PRO A 593 24.13 10.40 3.11
C PRO A 593 25.10 11.08 4.09
N TYR A 594 24.66 12.20 4.66
CA TYR A 594 25.45 12.99 5.60
C TYR A 594 24.78 13.04 6.97
N TYR A 595 25.53 12.69 8.01
CA TYR A 595 25.09 12.83 9.38
C TYR A 595 26.21 13.36 10.25
N HIS A 596 25.90 14.32 11.11
CA HIS A 596 26.88 14.90 12.02
C HIS A 596 27.32 13.89 13.08
N ALA A 597 28.60 13.66 13.18
CA ALA A 597 29.20 12.74 14.17
C ALA A 597 29.29 13.32 15.58
N HIS A 598 28.91 14.56 15.82
CA HIS A 598 29.36 15.32 16.98
C HIS A 598 28.28 15.91 17.90
N ASP A 599 26.98 15.68 17.65
CA ASP A 599 25.98 16.15 18.61
C ASP A 599 25.36 14.99 19.41
N PRO A 600 25.75 14.82 20.70
CA PRO A 600 25.16 13.80 21.55
C PRO A 600 23.68 14.04 21.90
N GLU A 601 23.12 15.21 21.58
CA GLU A 601 21.75 15.60 21.89
C GLU A 601 20.78 15.55 20.70
N GLY A 602 21.24 15.12 19.50
CA GLY A 602 20.39 14.90 18.32
C GLY A 602 19.83 16.18 17.69
N ARG A 603 20.47 17.32 17.89
CA ARG A 603 20.06 18.65 17.36
C ARG A 603 20.75 19.02 16.05
N ASP A 604 21.42 18.07 15.43
CA ASP A 604 22.41 18.29 14.35
C ASP A 604 21.83 18.86 13.07
N PHE A 605 20.51 18.74 12.83
CA PHE A 605 19.92 19.25 11.60
C PHE A 605 19.64 20.76 11.61
N ASP A 606 19.64 21.40 12.77
CA ASP A 606 19.35 22.84 12.92
C ASP A 606 20.62 23.68 13.18
N GLY A 607 21.80 23.06 13.24
CA GLY A 607 23.09 23.72 13.35
C GLY A 607 23.61 24.25 12.00
N HIS A 608 24.80 24.84 12.02
CA HIS A 608 25.48 25.28 10.79
C HIS A 608 26.00 24.05 10.03
N ASP A 609 25.42 23.76 8.87
CA ASP A 609 25.86 22.68 7.99
C ASP A 609 27.33 22.90 7.59
N HIS A 610 28.23 22.02 8.05
CA HIS A 610 29.67 22.11 7.73
C HIS A 610 29.91 22.08 6.22
N ARG A 611 29.12 21.33 5.47
CA ARG A 611 29.22 21.26 3.99
C ARG A 611 28.96 22.62 3.36
N ALA A 612 27.97 23.35 3.84
CA ALA A 612 27.69 24.72 3.37
C ALA A 612 28.86 25.65 3.71
N ALA A 613 29.45 25.53 4.90
CA ALA A 613 30.62 26.33 5.28
C ALA A 613 31.83 26.08 4.35
N VAL A 614 32.12 24.81 4.02
CA VAL A 614 33.16 24.43 3.06
C VAL A 614 32.83 24.91 1.65
N ALA A 615 31.61 24.68 1.19
CA ALA A 615 31.17 25.12 -0.15
C ALA A 615 31.33 26.63 -0.32
N LEU A 616 30.99 27.42 0.68
CA LEU A 616 31.14 28.89 0.67
C LEU A 616 32.57 29.38 0.89
N GLY A 617 33.56 28.46 1.06
CA GLY A 617 34.96 28.80 1.27
C GLY A 617 35.28 29.39 2.65
N ARG A 618 34.39 29.24 3.64
CA ARG A 618 34.60 29.77 5.00
C ARG A 618 35.68 29.04 5.77
N THR A 619 36.03 27.82 5.33
CA THR A 619 37.03 26.95 5.96
C THR A 619 38.37 26.89 5.21
N ASP A 620 38.51 27.60 4.09
CA ASP A 620 39.68 27.49 3.20
C ASP A 620 41.00 27.87 3.89
N SER A 621 40.96 28.85 4.78
CA SER A 621 42.17 29.29 5.52
C SER A 621 42.71 28.24 6.54
N ALA A 622 41.87 27.31 6.95
CA ALA A 622 42.26 26.24 7.87
C ALA A 622 42.72 24.96 7.11
N GLN A 623 42.66 24.94 5.78
CA GLN A 623 42.94 23.76 4.97
C GLN A 623 44.05 24.04 3.96
N GLN A 624 45.20 23.47 4.18
CA GLN A 624 46.31 23.51 3.25
C GLN A 624 46.14 22.39 2.21
N PRO A 625 46.19 22.70 0.89
CA PRO A 625 46.25 21.68 -0.16
C PRO A 625 47.50 20.81 0.03
N PRO A 626 47.48 19.54 -0.40
CA PRO A 626 48.64 18.68 -0.39
C PRO A 626 49.81 19.29 -1.22
N GLU A 627 51.05 19.02 -0.81
CA GLU A 627 52.24 19.47 -1.54
C GLU A 627 52.22 18.88 -2.96
N GLY A 628 52.63 19.70 -3.96
CA GLY A 628 52.79 19.28 -5.36
C GLY A 628 51.53 19.22 -6.19
N VAL A 629 50.37 19.67 -5.65
CA VAL A 629 49.11 19.75 -6.42
C VAL A 629 48.73 21.19 -6.75
N ASP A 630 47.92 21.38 -7.82
CA ASP A 630 47.32 22.67 -8.12
C ASP A 630 46.33 23.06 -6.99
N ALA A 631 46.76 24.01 -6.17
CA ALA A 631 45.98 24.47 -5.02
C ALA A 631 44.62 25.08 -5.43
N ALA A 632 44.60 25.79 -6.58
CA ALA A 632 43.37 26.43 -7.08
C ALA A 632 42.36 25.39 -7.52
N LEU A 633 42.77 24.39 -8.30
CA LEU A 633 41.90 23.28 -8.73
C LEU A 633 41.42 22.46 -7.52
N HIS A 634 42.31 22.16 -6.57
CA HIS A 634 41.95 21.40 -5.37
C HIS A 634 40.84 22.09 -4.57
N LEU A 635 40.97 23.37 -4.27
CA LEU A 635 39.97 24.13 -3.54
C LEU A 635 38.65 24.26 -4.28
N ARG A 636 38.68 24.44 -5.64
CA ARG A 636 37.47 24.48 -6.46
C ARG A 636 36.71 23.17 -6.41
N VAL A 637 37.39 22.04 -6.64
CA VAL A 637 36.76 20.70 -6.61
C VAL A 637 36.22 20.40 -5.20
N ARG A 638 36.92 20.80 -4.15
CA ARG A 638 36.48 20.64 -2.77
C ARG A 638 35.16 21.40 -2.52
N ARG A 639 35.11 22.67 -2.85
CA ARG A 639 33.91 23.51 -2.69
C ARG A 639 32.76 22.97 -3.53
N LEU A 640 33.02 22.58 -4.78
CA LEU A 640 32.04 22.00 -5.66
C LEU A 640 31.44 20.70 -5.11
N LEU A 641 32.29 19.76 -4.64
CA LEU A 641 31.82 18.51 -4.03
C LEU A 641 30.88 18.78 -2.84
N HIS A 642 31.27 19.70 -1.95
CA HIS A 642 30.46 20.01 -0.78
C HIS A 642 29.19 20.77 -1.13
N ALA A 643 29.20 21.61 -2.17
CA ALA A 643 27.99 22.26 -2.67
C ALA A 643 26.99 21.25 -3.24
N VAL A 644 27.45 20.32 -4.10
CA VAL A 644 26.60 19.27 -4.63
C VAL A 644 26.10 18.37 -3.52
N TRP A 645 26.95 17.98 -2.59
CA TRP A 645 26.59 17.12 -1.44
C TRP A 645 25.50 17.73 -0.56
N GLN A 646 25.59 19.02 -0.23
CA GLN A 646 24.56 19.72 0.56
C GLN A 646 23.25 19.86 -0.22
N LEU A 647 23.32 20.25 -1.50
CA LEU A 647 22.15 20.51 -2.33
C LEU A 647 21.40 19.23 -2.74
N THR A 648 22.09 18.08 -2.81
CA THR A 648 21.45 16.80 -3.13
C THR A 648 20.91 16.05 -1.92
N ASP A 649 21.29 16.44 -0.70
CA ASP A 649 20.79 15.82 0.52
C ASP A 649 19.28 16.04 0.69
N PRO A 650 18.46 14.97 0.72
CA PRO A 650 17.00 15.11 0.85
C PRO A 650 16.53 15.57 2.24
N LEU A 651 17.39 15.50 3.26
CA LEU A 651 17.05 15.82 4.66
C LEU A 651 17.26 17.30 5.01
N VAL A 652 17.90 18.06 4.13
CA VAL A 652 18.22 19.47 4.35
C VAL A 652 17.49 20.35 3.35
N LEU A 653 17.14 21.56 3.75
CA LEU A 653 16.61 22.55 2.80
C LEU A 653 17.77 23.09 1.93
N PRO A 654 17.58 23.24 0.63
CA PRO A 654 18.63 23.76 -0.25
C PRO A 654 18.94 25.23 0.11
N ASP A 655 20.23 25.53 0.26
CA ASP A 655 20.72 26.88 0.57
C ASP A 655 20.97 27.67 -0.74
N PRO A 656 20.27 28.81 -0.96
CA PRO A 656 20.46 29.63 -2.15
C PRO A 656 21.91 30.13 -2.31
N ALA A 657 22.62 30.43 -1.22
CA ALA A 657 24.01 30.85 -1.29
C ALA A 657 24.95 29.75 -1.77
N VAL A 658 24.68 28.50 -1.35
CA VAL A 658 25.40 27.33 -1.84
C VAL A 658 25.10 27.05 -3.30
N ALA A 659 23.86 27.26 -3.73
CA ALA A 659 23.48 27.12 -5.16
C ALA A 659 24.19 28.14 -6.06
N GLU A 660 24.30 29.39 -5.61
CA GLU A 660 25.10 30.40 -6.31
C GLU A 660 26.58 30.04 -6.34
N ARG A 661 27.10 29.48 -5.26
CA ARG A 661 28.50 29.01 -5.23
C ARG A 661 28.73 27.82 -6.17
N LEU A 662 27.80 26.89 -6.23
CA LEU A 662 27.80 25.80 -7.21
C LEU A 662 27.95 26.32 -8.65
N ARG A 663 27.14 27.32 -9.03
CA ARG A 663 27.23 27.99 -10.32
C ARG A 663 28.64 28.54 -10.58
N PHE A 664 29.14 29.32 -9.62
CA PHE A 664 30.44 29.97 -9.74
C PHE A 664 31.58 28.95 -9.94
N GLU A 665 31.63 27.86 -9.13
CA GLU A 665 32.73 26.89 -9.25
C GLU A 665 32.66 26.11 -10.57
N LEU A 666 31.47 25.78 -11.10
CA LEU A 666 31.31 25.15 -12.41
C LEU A 666 31.75 26.08 -13.54
N GLU A 667 31.41 27.37 -13.52
CA GLU A 667 31.86 28.38 -14.46
C GLU A 667 33.37 28.50 -14.42
N GLN A 668 34.00 28.50 -13.26
CA GLN A 668 35.44 28.58 -13.13
C GLN A 668 36.15 27.32 -13.66
N LEU A 669 35.57 26.13 -13.43
CA LEU A 669 36.09 24.88 -13.96
C LEU A 669 35.95 24.81 -15.51
N SER A 670 34.88 25.39 -16.07
CA SER A 670 34.72 25.48 -17.53
C SER A 670 35.84 26.24 -18.23
N ASN A 671 36.41 27.25 -17.55
CA ASN A 671 37.53 28.01 -18.07
C ASN A 671 38.88 27.23 -18.03
N LEU A 672 38.99 26.24 -17.17
CA LEU A 672 40.19 25.41 -17.02
C LEU A 672 40.25 24.24 -18.00
N ARG A 673 39.14 23.95 -18.71
CA ARG A 673 39.04 22.77 -19.57
C ARG A 673 38.39 23.08 -20.92
N PRO A 674 39.17 23.43 -21.98
CA PRO A 674 38.62 23.80 -23.29
C PRO A 674 37.74 22.71 -23.94
N GLY A 675 38.07 21.41 -23.76
CA GLY A 675 37.36 20.28 -24.36
C GLY A 675 36.14 19.80 -23.60
N GLY A 676 35.42 20.66 -22.92
CA GLY A 676 34.21 20.27 -22.10
C GLY A 676 33.48 21.46 -21.52
N THR A 677 33.89 22.65 -21.97
CA THR A 677 33.38 23.96 -21.54
C THR A 677 31.86 24.03 -21.64
N ALA A 678 31.27 23.53 -22.73
CA ALA A 678 29.82 23.58 -22.96
C ALA A 678 29.01 22.81 -21.90
N LEU A 679 29.45 21.60 -21.53
CA LEU A 679 28.75 20.78 -20.52
C LEU A 679 28.84 21.39 -19.12
N LEU A 680 30.04 21.85 -18.71
CA LEU A 680 30.22 22.54 -17.42
C LEU A 680 29.43 23.83 -17.35
N TRP A 681 29.40 24.58 -18.44
CA TRP A 681 28.64 25.83 -18.51
C TRP A 681 27.13 25.61 -18.47
N ARG A 682 26.62 24.57 -19.15
CA ARG A 682 25.19 24.16 -19.02
C ARG A 682 24.89 23.72 -17.60
N ALA A 683 25.72 22.85 -16.99
CA ALA A 683 25.58 22.46 -15.62
C ALA A 683 25.54 23.66 -14.64
N SER A 684 26.41 24.67 -14.88
CA SER A 684 26.44 25.89 -14.05
C SER A 684 25.13 26.68 -14.11
N ARG A 685 24.44 26.63 -15.25
CA ARG A 685 23.17 27.31 -15.45
C ARG A 685 21.97 26.55 -14.92
N ASP A 686 21.94 25.21 -15.14
CA ASP A 686 20.76 24.40 -14.89
C ASP A 686 20.74 23.83 -13.45
N TRP A 687 21.88 23.34 -12.94
CA TRP A 687 21.95 22.68 -11.64
C TRP A 687 21.54 23.55 -10.42
N PRO A 688 21.91 24.84 -10.34
CA PRO A 688 21.45 25.67 -9.21
C PRO A 688 19.92 25.79 -9.15
N SER A 689 19.29 26.00 -10.31
CA SER A 689 17.83 26.09 -10.40
C SER A 689 17.15 24.75 -10.13
N ASP A 690 17.73 23.63 -10.58
CA ASP A 690 17.22 22.30 -10.33
C ASP A 690 17.31 21.94 -8.85
N ALA A 691 18.44 22.22 -8.19
CA ALA A 691 18.64 21.99 -6.78
C ALA A 691 17.62 22.78 -5.92
N LEU A 692 17.45 24.07 -6.18
CA LEU A 692 16.51 24.92 -5.46
C LEU A 692 15.05 24.51 -5.70
N ALA A 693 14.74 24.04 -6.91
CA ALA A 693 13.43 23.49 -7.24
C ALA A 693 13.23 22.02 -6.78
N GLY A 694 14.23 21.43 -6.11
CA GLY A 694 14.17 20.04 -5.66
C GLY A 694 14.20 19.00 -6.77
N ARG A 695 14.67 19.35 -7.96
CA ARG A 695 14.84 18.42 -9.07
C ARG A 695 16.21 17.72 -9.02
N PRO A 696 16.33 16.49 -9.56
CA PRO A 696 17.63 15.83 -9.66
C PRO A 696 18.58 16.61 -10.57
N LEU A 697 19.85 16.66 -10.21
CA LEU A 697 20.91 17.25 -11.04
C LEU A 697 21.17 16.32 -12.23
N ARG A 698 20.66 16.72 -13.41
CA ARG A 698 20.82 15.94 -14.64
C ARG A 698 22.12 16.30 -15.33
N ILE A 699 22.82 15.30 -15.85
CA ILE A 699 24.00 15.54 -16.69
C ILE A 699 23.50 16.15 -18.01
N PRO A 700 24.00 17.33 -18.43
CA PRO A 700 23.59 17.90 -19.69
C PRO A 700 23.97 16.99 -20.88
N ALA A 701 23.10 16.87 -21.89
CA ALA A 701 23.38 16.11 -23.09
C ALA A 701 24.35 16.87 -24.00
N ASP A 702 25.27 16.15 -24.70
CA ASP A 702 26.04 16.73 -25.80
C ASP A 702 25.11 16.95 -27.00
N ASP A 703 25.07 18.17 -27.54
CA ASP A 703 24.22 18.52 -28.69
C ASP A 703 24.74 18.00 -30.07
N GLU A 704 25.67 17.05 -30.09
CA GLU A 704 26.11 16.49 -31.38
C GLU A 704 25.02 15.66 -32.10
N ASP A 705 23.93 15.27 -31.40
CA ASP A 705 22.81 14.55 -32.01
C ASP A 705 21.69 15.45 -32.56
N GLY A 706 21.78 16.79 -32.42
CA GLY A 706 20.72 17.74 -32.78
C GLY A 706 20.69 18.19 -34.25
N GLU A 707 21.70 17.90 -35.07
CA GLU A 707 21.75 18.32 -36.48
C GLU A 707 21.54 17.18 -37.51
N ARG A 708 21.09 15.99 -37.06
CA ARG A 708 20.71 14.90 -37.97
C ARG A 708 19.30 14.41 -37.68
N GLY A 709 18.30 15.23 -37.97
CA GLY A 709 16.90 14.84 -37.90
C GLY A 709 16.09 15.67 -38.87
#